data_1d2ede888193980683cc64b501502495
#
_entry.id   1d2ede888193980683cc64b501502495
#
_cell.length_a   1.000
_cell.length_b   1.000
_cell.length_c   1.000
_cell.angle_alpha   90.00
_cell.angle_beta   90.00
_cell.angle_gamma   90.00
#
_symmetry.space_group_name_H-M   'P 1'
#
loop_
_entity.id
_entity.type
_entity.pdbx_description
1 polymer ?
#
loop_
_entity_poly.entity_id
_entity_poly.type
_entity_poly.pdbx_seq_one_letter_code
_entity_poly.pdbx_strand_id
1 'polypeptide(L)'
;MTLDELKIGQSAIITKVGGDGALRQHFLDMGVIPGSELTLVKIAPIGDPMQLLIHGYELTLRKDDAAKIDIDICPTCKGGEPHQPAEQPSARTEHPGLGEEGRYHTESEENPTPITGKITFALVGNQNCGKTTLFNSLTGSNQHVGNFPGVTVDRKSGVIKGHPDTEVVDLPGIYSLSPYTSEEIVSRQFIFNSKPQGIINIVDATNSERNLYLTMQLMELGIPMVLALNMMDEVRNNGGTIDINELETSLGIPVVPISAAKNEGVEELVDHAIHVARYQEGPRRADFCNPTDHGGAVHRCIHAVIHLIEDHAQAAGIPLRFAACKVVEGDARVIEALHLTDNEHDTIDHILKQLEAERCLDPAASMADMRYSYIKRICGRSVVKPVESVEHKRSRRIDEVLTGRWTAIPAFLLFMCLMFWLTFDVIGGTMQEWLDEGIQWITAQTDALLQSWNVSDVVHALIIDGVFSGVGAVVSFIPIILTLFFFLSILEDSGYMARIAFVTDKSLRRIGLSGRSIVPLLMGFGCSVPSVMASRTLPSARDRQLTVMLTPFMSCTAKLPIYAFFTQLFFPNNGALVMISLYLLGILMAIIVALVLKNTIYRGEPVPFVMELPNYRIPTAVSVLRLIWDKGKDFMQRAFSVIFIATIVVWFLQSFDFHLSLVADPQNSILASVASVISPIFEPLGFADWRITTSLISGFMAKESVVSTLTVLFGSGVSISSVLGVASAYALLVFCLLYTPCVATIATVRHELGNRHAWAMVVWQCAVAWLVSFAVKLLLECFM
;
A
#
# COMPACT_ATOMS: atom_id res chain seq x y z
N MET A 1 -9.64 -34.71 -0.78
CA MET A 1 -8.32 -34.24 -0.37
C MET A 1 -8.35 -32.71 -0.20
N THR A 2 -7.37 -32.14 0.48
CA THR A 2 -7.32 -30.67 0.64
C THR A 2 -6.47 -30.02 -0.46
N LEU A 3 -6.76 -28.75 -0.75
CA LEU A 3 -6.13 -27.99 -1.84
C LEU A 3 -4.61 -27.85 -1.68
N ASP A 4 -4.10 -27.82 -0.45
CA ASP A 4 -2.65 -27.70 -0.18
C ASP A 4 -1.83 -28.95 -0.57
N GLU A 5 -2.52 -30.11 -0.79
CA GLU A 5 -1.93 -31.37 -1.25
C GLU A 5 -1.83 -31.45 -2.79
N LEU A 6 -2.46 -30.50 -3.54
CA LEU A 6 -2.47 -30.54 -5.01
C LEU A 6 -1.06 -30.32 -5.57
N LYS A 7 -0.69 -31.02 -6.64
CA LYS A 7 0.61 -30.89 -7.29
C LYS A 7 0.58 -29.88 -8.43
N ILE A 8 1.72 -29.24 -8.68
CA ILE A 8 1.86 -28.25 -9.76
C ILE A 8 1.44 -28.86 -11.10
N GLY A 9 0.58 -28.17 -11.83
CA GLY A 9 0.01 -28.57 -13.11
C GLY A 9 -1.21 -29.50 -12.99
N GLN A 10 -1.63 -29.88 -11.80
CA GLN A 10 -2.87 -30.67 -11.61
C GLN A 10 -4.08 -29.76 -11.51
N SER A 11 -5.20 -30.22 -12.07
CA SER A 11 -6.51 -29.59 -11.99
C SER A 11 -7.43 -30.36 -11.04
N ALA A 12 -8.31 -29.63 -10.38
CA ALA A 12 -9.27 -30.16 -9.42
C ALA A 12 -10.57 -29.36 -9.43
N ILE A 13 -11.62 -29.95 -8.89
CA ILE A 13 -12.90 -29.28 -8.62
C ILE A 13 -13.01 -29.06 -7.11
N ILE A 14 -13.41 -27.86 -6.73
CA ILE A 14 -13.68 -27.53 -5.33
C ILE A 14 -14.96 -28.24 -4.89
N THR A 15 -14.89 -29.01 -3.82
CA THR A 15 -16.06 -29.67 -3.25
C THR A 15 -16.62 -28.93 -2.05
N LYS A 16 -15.74 -28.33 -1.24
CA LYS A 16 -16.16 -27.58 -0.06
C LYS A 16 -15.15 -26.48 0.27
N VAL A 17 -15.64 -25.31 0.68
CA VAL A 17 -14.85 -24.21 1.20
C VAL A 17 -15.08 -24.10 2.70
N GLY A 18 -14.07 -24.45 3.48
CA GLY A 18 -14.09 -24.36 4.93
C GLY A 18 -13.64 -23.00 5.44
N GLY A 19 -13.54 -22.87 6.76
CA GLY A 19 -13.28 -21.61 7.46
C GLY A 19 -14.58 -20.93 7.87
N ASP A 20 -14.45 -19.89 8.70
CA ASP A 20 -15.59 -19.16 9.27
C ASP A 20 -15.48 -17.66 9.03
N GLY A 21 -16.62 -16.97 9.07
CA GLY A 21 -16.69 -15.51 9.07
C GLY A 21 -16.17 -14.83 7.80
N ALA A 22 -15.56 -13.67 7.97
CA ALA A 22 -15.17 -12.77 6.89
C ALA A 22 -14.11 -13.37 5.93
N LEU A 23 -13.22 -14.25 6.41
CA LEU A 23 -12.21 -14.91 5.57
C LEU A 23 -12.84 -15.84 4.55
N ARG A 24 -13.79 -16.65 5.00
CA ARG A 24 -14.53 -17.57 4.12
C ARG A 24 -15.34 -16.81 3.07
N GLN A 25 -16.03 -15.75 3.50
CA GLN A 25 -16.75 -14.88 2.57
C GLN A 25 -15.81 -14.29 1.53
N HIS A 26 -14.61 -13.87 1.94
CA HIS A 26 -13.62 -13.35 1.01
C HIS A 26 -13.18 -14.38 -0.03
N PHE A 27 -13.02 -15.67 0.32
CA PHE A 27 -12.74 -16.72 -0.67
C PHE A 27 -13.88 -16.88 -1.66
N LEU A 28 -15.13 -16.89 -1.18
CA LEU A 28 -16.30 -16.96 -2.05
C LEU A 28 -16.40 -15.75 -3.00
N ASP A 29 -16.16 -14.55 -2.49
CA ASP A 29 -16.13 -13.31 -3.28
C ASP A 29 -15.02 -13.33 -4.34
N MET A 30 -13.93 -14.07 -4.06
CA MET A 30 -12.82 -14.29 -5.00
C MET A 30 -13.07 -15.48 -5.95
N GLY A 31 -14.27 -16.04 -5.99
CA GLY A 31 -14.64 -17.13 -6.90
C GLY A 31 -14.15 -18.52 -6.48
N VAL A 32 -13.61 -18.67 -5.28
CA VAL A 32 -13.32 -19.98 -4.69
C VAL A 32 -14.64 -20.56 -4.16
N ILE A 33 -15.42 -21.14 -5.06
CA ILE A 33 -16.77 -21.67 -4.74
C ILE A 33 -16.86 -23.17 -5.04
N PRO A 34 -17.68 -23.93 -4.30
CA PRO A 34 -17.89 -25.34 -4.62
C PRO A 34 -18.39 -25.53 -6.07
N GLY A 35 -17.83 -26.51 -6.76
CA GLY A 35 -18.11 -26.78 -8.18
C GLY A 35 -17.18 -26.01 -9.15
N SER A 36 -16.37 -25.07 -8.70
CA SER A 36 -15.40 -24.39 -9.57
C SER A 36 -14.18 -25.24 -9.85
N GLU A 37 -13.73 -25.19 -11.10
CA GLU A 37 -12.48 -25.81 -11.54
C GLU A 37 -11.30 -24.89 -11.23
N LEU A 38 -10.21 -25.46 -10.73
CA LEU A 38 -8.95 -24.76 -10.51
C LEU A 38 -7.75 -25.59 -10.93
N THR A 39 -6.64 -24.92 -11.22
CA THR A 39 -5.34 -25.56 -11.53
C THR A 39 -4.25 -24.94 -10.68
N LEU A 40 -3.39 -25.76 -10.07
CA LEU A 40 -2.21 -25.26 -9.39
C LEU A 40 -1.10 -24.90 -10.39
N VAL A 41 -0.84 -23.60 -10.54
CA VAL A 41 0.16 -23.08 -11.50
C VAL A 41 1.56 -23.20 -10.95
N LYS A 42 1.78 -22.70 -9.73
CA LYS A 42 3.08 -22.78 -9.06
C LYS A 42 2.97 -22.59 -7.55
N ILE A 43 4.07 -22.87 -6.85
CA ILE A 43 4.24 -22.61 -5.42
C ILE A 43 5.43 -21.68 -5.25
N ALA A 44 5.33 -20.71 -4.33
CA ALA A 44 6.44 -19.80 -4.03
C ALA A 44 7.73 -20.54 -3.67
N PRO A 45 8.93 -19.97 -3.92
CA PRO A 45 10.24 -20.65 -3.74
C PRO A 45 10.45 -21.25 -2.36
N ILE A 46 9.91 -20.63 -1.32
CA ILE A 46 9.99 -21.11 0.08
C ILE A 46 8.88 -22.13 0.41
N GLY A 47 8.07 -22.53 -0.58
CA GLY A 47 7.03 -23.56 -0.48
C GLY A 47 5.66 -23.04 -0.02
N ASP A 48 5.44 -21.74 0.07
CA ASP A 48 4.20 -21.05 0.42
C ASP A 48 4.35 -19.54 0.12
N PRO A 49 3.35 -18.83 -0.47
CA PRO A 49 2.00 -19.29 -0.86
C PRO A 49 1.95 -20.08 -2.19
N MET A 50 0.72 -20.53 -2.53
CA MET A 50 0.36 -21.24 -3.76
C MET A 50 -0.29 -20.28 -4.74
N GLN A 51 -0.04 -20.44 -6.04
CA GLN A 51 -0.68 -19.70 -7.12
C GLN A 51 -1.59 -20.63 -7.92
N LEU A 52 -2.87 -20.29 -7.97
CA LEU A 52 -3.94 -21.05 -8.59
C LEU A 52 -4.50 -20.32 -9.79
N LEU A 53 -4.87 -21.03 -10.83
CA LEU A 53 -5.68 -20.51 -11.93
C LEU A 53 -7.14 -20.93 -11.68
N ILE A 54 -8.05 -19.96 -11.57
CA ILE A 54 -9.47 -20.15 -11.35
C ILE A 54 -10.25 -19.10 -12.16
N HIS A 55 -11.32 -19.46 -12.83
CA HIS A 55 -12.14 -18.57 -13.69
C HIS A 55 -11.31 -17.70 -14.67
N GLY A 56 -10.17 -18.25 -15.16
CA GLY A 56 -9.30 -17.54 -16.12
C GLY A 56 -8.38 -16.47 -15.52
N TYR A 57 -8.27 -16.33 -14.21
CA TYR A 57 -7.32 -15.45 -13.53
C TYR A 57 -6.47 -16.18 -12.49
N GLU A 58 -5.32 -15.61 -12.15
CA GLU A 58 -4.38 -16.18 -11.19
C GLU A 58 -4.64 -15.62 -9.78
N LEU A 59 -4.86 -16.52 -8.83
CA LEU A 59 -5.10 -16.22 -7.42
C LEU A 59 -4.00 -16.83 -6.55
N THR A 60 -3.48 -16.08 -5.58
CA THR A 60 -2.54 -16.63 -4.60
C THR A 60 -3.23 -16.91 -3.28
N LEU A 61 -3.01 -18.12 -2.72
CA LEU A 61 -3.49 -18.51 -1.41
C LEU A 61 -2.35 -19.07 -0.56
N ARG A 62 -2.41 -18.86 0.74
CA ARG A 62 -1.51 -19.54 1.70
C ARG A 62 -1.89 -21.01 1.83
N LYS A 63 -0.91 -21.88 2.12
CA LYS A 63 -1.17 -23.30 2.36
C LYS A 63 -2.09 -23.54 3.54
N ASP A 64 -1.96 -22.75 4.60
CA ASP A 64 -2.83 -22.85 5.78
C ASP A 64 -4.29 -22.53 5.45
N ASP A 65 -4.54 -21.69 4.45
CA ASP A 65 -5.86 -21.35 3.95
C ASP A 65 -6.33 -22.37 2.92
N ALA A 66 -5.43 -22.85 2.05
CA ALA A 66 -5.70 -23.94 1.09
C ALA A 66 -6.06 -25.26 1.78
N ALA A 67 -5.50 -25.55 2.96
CA ALA A 67 -5.84 -26.72 3.77
C ALA A 67 -7.29 -26.74 4.28
N LYS A 68 -7.99 -25.59 4.21
CA LYS A 68 -9.42 -25.49 4.58
C LYS A 68 -10.37 -25.74 3.40
N ILE A 69 -9.82 -25.95 2.20
CA ILE A 69 -10.59 -26.13 0.96
C ILE A 69 -10.48 -27.59 0.53
N ASP A 70 -11.62 -28.28 0.49
CA ASP A 70 -11.69 -29.66 0.01
C ASP A 70 -11.84 -29.68 -1.51
N ILE A 71 -11.12 -30.59 -2.17
CA ILE A 71 -11.08 -30.72 -3.62
C ILE A 71 -11.15 -32.20 -4.07
N ASP A 72 -11.65 -32.41 -5.28
CA ASP A 72 -11.57 -33.69 -6.00
C ASP A 72 -10.70 -33.49 -7.25
N ILE A 73 -9.73 -34.39 -7.45
CA ILE A 73 -8.84 -34.35 -8.62
C ILE A 73 -9.66 -34.68 -9.88
N CYS A 74 -9.56 -33.80 -10.87
CA CYS A 74 -10.19 -33.96 -12.17
C CYS A 74 -9.12 -34.04 -13.28
N PRO A 75 -8.75 -35.22 -13.76
CA PRO A 75 -7.72 -35.36 -14.79
C PRO A 75 -8.13 -34.78 -16.16
N THR A 76 -9.42 -34.59 -16.39
CA THR A 76 -10.00 -34.12 -17.67
C THR A 76 -10.38 -32.65 -17.64
N CYS A 77 -10.34 -32.00 -16.47
CA CYS A 77 -10.64 -30.59 -16.33
C CYS A 77 -9.50 -29.75 -16.93
N LYS A 78 -9.85 -28.79 -17.78
CA LYS A 78 -8.89 -27.87 -18.39
C LYS A 78 -8.66 -26.60 -17.54
N GLY A 79 -8.90 -26.70 -16.24
CA GLY A 79 -8.64 -25.74 -15.18
C GLY A 79 -8.74 -24.28 -15.59
N GLY A 80 -9.95 -23.75 -15.67
CA GLY A 80 -10.14 -22.30 -15.83
C GLY A 80 -9.79 -21.71 -17.18
N GLU A 81 -9.66 -22.51 -18.25
CA GLU A 81 -9.60 -21.95 -19.60
C GLU A 81 -10.89 -21.12 -19.85
N PRO A 82 -10.77 -19.91 -20.39
CA PRO A 82 -11.93 -19.09 -20.69
C PRO A 82 -12.87 -19.83 -21.67
N HIS A 83 -14.17 -19.82 -21.34
CA HIS A 83 -15.19 -20.41 -22.21
C HIS A 83 -15.11 -19.72 -23.58
N GLN A 84 -14.87 -20.50 -24.64
CA GLN A 84 -15.05 -19.98 -26.00
C GLN A 84 -16.57 -19.91 -26.26
N PRO A 85 -17.10 -18.76 -26.71
CA PRO A 85 -18.51 -18.66 -27.04
C PRO A 85 -18.85 -19.63 -28.17
N ALA A 86 -20.04 -20.24 -28.09
CA ALA A 86 -20.54 -21.18 -29.10
C ALA A 86 -20.81 -20.48 -30.45
N GLU A 87 -21.05 -19.19 -30.45
CA GLU A 87 -21.19 -18.32 -31.62
C GLU A 87 -20.25 -17.12 -31.46
N GLN A 88 -19.54 -16.73 -32.52
CA GLN A 88 -18.72 -15.53 -32.51
C GLN A 88 -19.65 -14.31 -32.37
N PRO A 89 -19.53 -13.50 -31.30
CA PRO A 89 -20.31 -12.28 -31.19
C PRO A 89 -20.00 -11.35 -32.35
N SER A 90 -21.03 -10.62 -32.80
CA SER A 90 -20.84 -9.61 -33.82
C SER A 90 -19.83 -8.57 -33.36
N ALA A 91 -18.84 -8.25 -34.20
CA ALA A 91 -17.70 -7.43 -33.84
C ALA A 91 -18.03 -5.92 -33.73
N ARG A 92 -19.09 -5.53 -33.03
CA ARG A 92 -19.35 -4.11 -32.73
C ARG A 92 -18.70 -3.72 -31.42
N THR A 93 -17.59 -3.01 -31.53
CA THR A 93 -16.84 -2.46 -30.39
C THR A 93 -17.08 -0.95 -30.18
N GLU A 94 -17.97 -0.36 -30.98
CA GLU A 94 -18.30 1.07 -30.90
C GLU A 94 -19.53 1.26 -30.01
N HIS A 95 -19.42 2.20 -29.06
CA HIS A 95 -20.55 2.59 -28.21
C HIS A 95 -21.53 3.43 -29.03
N PRO A 96 -22.87 3.23 -28.90
CA PRO A 96 -23.86 3.96 -29.68
C PRO A 96 -23.99 5.46 -29.39
N GLY A 97 -23.30 5.99 -28.35
CA GLY A 97 -23.39 7.39 -27.90
C GLY A 97 -24.63 7.71 -27.05
N LEU A 98 -24.70 8.95 -26.58
CA LEU A 98 -25.85 9.44 -25.79
C LEU A 98 -27.09 9.59 -26.70
N GLY A 99 -28.12 8.83 -26.39
CA GLY A 99 -29.42 8.99 -27.04
C GLY A 99 -29.60 8.29 -28.38
N GLU A 100 -28.63 7.54 -28.89
CA GLU A 100 -28.83 6.71 -30.09
C GLU A 100 -29.75 5.51 -29.77
N GLU A 101 -30.91 5.46 -30.44
CA GLU A 101 -31.94 4.44 -30.34
C GLU A 101 -32.56 4.24 -28.93
N GLY A 102 -32.27 5.11 -27.94
CA GLY A 102 -32.94 5.16 -26.65
C GLY A 102 -32.81 3.92 -25.79
N ARG A 103 -31.72 3.14 -25.90
CA ARG A 103 -31.58 1.86 -25.17
C ARG A 103 -31.37 2.06 -23.69
N TYR A 104 -30.63 3.10 -23.26
CA TYR A 104 -30.29 3.39 -21.86
C TYR A 104 -30.76 4.75 -21.39
N HIS A 105 -31.01 5.70 -22.30
CA HIS A 105 -31.41 7.06 -22.03
C HIS A 105 -32.73 7.35 -22.74
N THR A 106 -33.82 6.72 -22.30
CA THR A 106 -35.16 7.00 -22.84
C THR A 106 -35.77 8.16 -22.08
N GLU A 107 -36.18 9.21 -22.78
CA GLU A 107 -36.86 10.39 -22.19
C GLU A 107 -38.06 10.02 -21.31
N SER A 108 -38.71 8.90 -21.58
CA SER A 108 -39.85 8.39 -20.80
C SER A 108 -39.46 7.81 -19.43
N GLU A 109 -38.21 7.48 -19.22
CA GLU A 109 -37.67 6.93 -17.97
C GLU A 109 -36.83 7.95 -17.17
N GLU A 110 -36.54 9.12 -17.77
CA GLU A 110 -35.84 10.20 -17.10
C GLU A 110 -36.70 10.80 -15.98
N ASN A 111 -36.07 11.09 -14.85
CA ASN A 111 -36.75 11.81 -13.77
C ASN A 111 -37.12 13.22 -14.29
N PRO A 112 -38.41 13.63 -14.27
CA PRO A 112 -38.83 14.92 -14.76
C PRO A 112 -38.21 16.12 -14.02
N THR A 113 -37.62 15.89 -12.83
CA THR A 113 -36.87 16.89 -12.07
C THR A 113 -35.39 16.53 -11.99
N PRO A 114 -34.55 16.97 -12.95
CA PRO A 114 -33.13 16.72 -12.90
C PRO A 114 -32.47 17.39 -11.69
N ILE A 115 -31.45 16.75 -11.13
CA ILE A 115 -30.68 17.34 -10.03
C ILE A 115 -29.97 18.61 -10.54
N THR A 116 -30.29 19.72 -9.88
CA THR A 116 -29.62 21.01 -10.08
C THR A 116 -28.65 21.22 -8.92
N GLY A 117 -27.34 21.25 -9.19
CA GLY A 117 -26.32 21.47 -8.18
C GLY A 117 -25.07 20.66 -8.38
N LYS A 118 -24.22 20.60 -7.34
CA LYS A 118 -22.96 19.85 -7.39
C LYS A 118 -23.24 18.34 -7.37
N ILE A 119 -22.69 17.62 -8.34
CA ILE A 119 -22.79 16.17 -8.45
C ILE A 119 -21.49 15.56 -7.93
N THR A 120 -21.60 14.60 -7.00
CA THR A 120 -20.46 13.86 -6.47
C THR A 120 -20.48 12.42 -6.98
N PHE A 121 -19.39 12.01 -7.62
CA PHE A 121 -19.17 10.65 -8.09
C PHE A 121 -18.27 9.88 -7.17
N ALA A 122 -18.59 8.60 -6.93
CA ALA A 122 -17.69 7.63 -6.35
C ALA A 122 -17.00 6.86 -7.49
N LEU A 123 -15.67 6.91 -7.56
CA LEU A 123 -14.89 6.08 -8.48
C LEU A 123 -14.56 4.76 -7.78
N VAL A 124 -15.13 3.67 -8.25
CA VAL A 124 -15.05 2.34 -7.65
C VAL A 124 -14.48 1.33 -8.65
N GLY A 125 -13.71 0.37 -8.18
CA GLY A 125 -13.21 -0.72 -9.02
C GLY A 125 -12.18 -1.58 -8.29
N ASN A 126 -11.84 -2.70 -8.90
CA ASN A 126 -10.88 -3.64 -8.35
C ASN A 126 -9.46 -3.05 -8.25
N GLN A 127 -8.59 -3.71 -7.50
CA GLN A 127 -7.17 -3.37 -7.53
C GLN A 127 -6.62 -3.62 -8.94
N ASN A 128 -5.72 -2.76 -9.40
CA ASN A 128 -5.05 -2.83 -10.71
C ASN A 128 -5.95 -2.63 -11.96
N CYS A 129 -7.23 -2.28 -11.83
CA CYS A 129 -8.10 -1.98 -12.99
C CYS A 129 -7.83 -0.64 -13.69
N GLY A 130 -6.86 0.15 -13.20
CA GLY A 130 -6.49 1.46 -13.76
C GLY A 130 -7.23 2.65 -13.14
N LYS A 131 -7.82 2.50 -11.95
CA LYS A 131 -8.61 3.51 -11.24
C LYS A 131 -7.85 4.83 -11.04
N THR A 132 -6.64 4.79 -10.50
CA THR A 132 -5.82 5.99 -10.28
C THR A 132 -5.44 6.67 -11.59
N THR A 133 -5.22 5.92 -12.66
CA THR A 133 -4.96 6.47 -14.01
C THR A 133 -6.17 7.24 -14.53
N LEU A 134 -7.36 6.64 -14.42
CA LEU A 134 -8.61 7.30 -14.80
C LEU A 134 -8.88 8.54 -13.94
N PHE A 135 -8.72 8.45 -12.61
CA PHE A 135 -8.88 9.59 -11.71
C PHE A 135 -7.99 10.77 -12.10
N ASN A 136 -6.72 10.50 -12.41
CA ASN A 136 -5.77 11.52 -12.87
C ASN A 136 -6.16 12.11 -14.24
N SER A 137 -6.70 11.31 -15.13
CA SER A 137 -7.21 11.77 -16.44
C SER A 137 -8.40 12.69 -16.26
N LEU A 138 -9.36 12.33 -15.40
CA LEU A 138 -10.57 13.11 -15.11
C LEU A 138 -10.26 14.44 -14.42
N THR A 139 -9.38 14.45 -13.40
CA THR A 139 -9.19 15.62 -12.52
C THR A 139 -7.98 16.49 -12.88
N GLY A 140 -6.95 15.92 -13.51
CA GLY A 140 -5.72 16.63 -13.84
C GLY A 140 -4.97 17.11 -12.59
N SER A 141 -4.75 18.43 -12.50
CA SER A 141 -4.07 19.08 -11.35
C SER A 141 -5.02 19.47 -10.21
N ASN A 142 -6.32 19.35 -10.39
CA ASN A 142 -7.36 19.79 -9.44
C ASN A 142 -7.70 18.67 -8.45
N GLN A 143 -6.72 18.24 -7.66
CA GLN A 143 -6.86 17.15 -6.71
C GLN A 143 -6.69 17.63 -5.28
N HIS A 144 -7.53 17.11 -4.39
CA HIS A 144 -7.41 17.27 -2.94
C HIS A 144 -7.08 15.91 -2.31
N VAL A 145 -5.99 15.86 -1.56
CA VAL A 145 -5.55 14.66 -0.85
C VAL A 145 -5.79 14.86 0.65
N GLY A 146 -6.47 13.92 1.26
CA GLY A 146 -6.74 13.88 2.70
C GLY A 146 -6.89 12.44 3.16
N ASN A 147 -7.39 12.22 4.37
CA ASN A 147 -7.73 10.89 4.85
C ASN A 147 -9.24 10.75 4.98
N PHE A 148 -9.74 9.53 4.81
CA PHE A 148 -11.14 9.25 5.16
C PHE A 148 -11.36 9.42 6.68
N PRO A 149 -12.51 9.94 7.12
CA PRO A 149 -12.78 10.16 8.54
C PRO A 149 -12.60 8.89 9.38
N GLY A 150 -11.82 9.01 10.46
CA GLY A 150 -11.62 7.92 11.43
C GLY A 150 -10.67 6.80 11.01
N VAL A 151 -10.06 6.87 9.84
CA VAL A 151 -9.13 5.86 9.32
C VAL A 151 -7.91 6.51 8.64
N THR A 152 -6.84 5.74 8.49
CA THR A 152 -5.59 6.19 7.86
C THR A 152 -5.52 5.85 6.37
N VAL A 153 -6.66 5.71 5.72
CA VAL A 153 -6.77 5.47 4.28
C VAL A 153 -6.83 6.81 3.57
N ASP A 154 -6.00 6.99 2.56
CA ASP A 154 -5.95 8.24 1.78
C ASP A 154 -7.26 8.44 1.00
N ARG A 155 -7.82 9.64 1.12
CA ARG A 155 -8.95 10.11 0.31
C ARG A 155 -8.43 11.07 -0.74
N LYS A 156 -8.68 10.77 -1.99
CA LYS A 156 -8.41 11.68 -3.11
C LYS A 156 -9.74 12.13 -3.69
N SER A 157 -9.91 13.41 -3.83
CA SER A 157 -11.07 13.97 -4.54
C SER A 157 -10.64 15.09 -5.47
N GLY A 158 -11.43 15.36 -6.50
CA GLY A 158 -11.12 16.41 -7.43
C GLY A 158 -12.30 16.74 -8.32
N VAL A 159 -12.27 17.94 -8.89
CA VAL A 159 -13.26 18.40 -9.88
C VAL A 159 -12.92 17.84 -11.25
N ILE A 160 -13.93 17.34 -11.95
CA ILE A 160 -13.76 16.83 -13.32
C ILE A 160 -13.46 17.99 -14.27
N LYS A 161 -12.46 17.82 -15.12
CA LYS A 161 -12.07 18.82 -16.12
C LYS A 161 -13.27 19.19 -17.03
N GLY A 162 -13.48 20.48 -17.26
CA GLY A 162 -14.58 20.95 -18.08
C GLY A 162 -15.95 21.03 -17.37
N HIS A 163 -16.08 20.41 -16.19
CA HIS A 163 -17.34 20.32 -15.43
C HIS A 163 -17.17 20.80 -13.98
N PRO A 164 -17.18 22.12 -13.71
CA PRO A 164 -16.88 22.66 -12.39
C PRO A 164 -17.87 22.24 -11.30
N ASP A 165 -19.09 21.85 -11.66
CA ASP A 165 -20.13 21.41 -10.75
C ASP A 165 -20.06 19.89 -10.43
N THR A 166 -19.00 19.22 -10.87
CA THR A 166 -18.83 17.79 -10.63
C THR A 166 -17.58 17.51 -9.80
N GLU A 167 -17.72 16.64 -8.82
CA GLU A 167 -16.58 16.14 -8.01
C GLU A 167 -16.51 14.63 -8.12
N VAL A 168 -15.31 14.10 -8.28
CA VAL A 168 -15.05 12.66 -8.21
C VAL A 168 -14.20 12.35 -6.99
N VAL A 169 -14.59 11.31 -6.24
CA VAL A 169 -13.85 10.79 -5.07
C VAL A 169 -13.29 9.41 -5.43
N ASP A 170 -11.97 9.29 -5.38
CA ASP A 170 -11.27 8.00 -5.62
C ASP A 170 -11.40 7.13 -4.37
N LEU A 171 -12.10 6.01 -4.47
CA LEU A 171 -12.21 5.03 -3.40
C LEU A 171 -11.07 4.00 -3.50
N PRO A 172 -10.66 3.40 -2.38
CA PRO A 172 -9.70 2.30 -2.40
C PRO A 172 -10.12 1.18 -3.37
N GLY A 173 -9.13 0.48 -3.94
CA GLY A 173 -9.42 -0.69 -4.79
C GLY A 173 -9.96 -1.85 -3.95
N ILE A 174 -11.16 -2.31 -4.27
CA ILE A 174 -11.86 -3.37 -3.54
C ILE A 174 -12.31 -4.46 -4.48
N TYR A 175 -12.47 -5.67 -3.94
CA TYR A 175 -12.98 -6.80 -4.73
C TYR A 175 -14.45 -7.09 -4.47
N SER A 176 -14.93 -6.71 -3.30
CA SER A 176 -16.34 -6.84 -2.91
C SER A 176 -16.73 -5.76 -1.89
N LEU A 177 -18.02 -5.62 -1.62
CA LEU A 177 -18.53 -4.77 -0.55
C LEU A 177 -18.62 -5.50 0.80
N SER A 178 -18.04 -6.69 0.92
CA SER A 178 -17.96 -7.45 2.18
C SER A 178 -16.89 -6.82 3.08
N PRO A 179 -17.15 -6.62 4.39
CA PRO A 179 -16.27 -5.87 5.29
C PRO A 179 -15.08 -6.70 5.79
N TYR A 180 -14.17 -7.07 4.90
CA TYR A 180 -13.01 -7.90 5.24
C TYR A 180 -11.74 -7.07 5.46
N THR A 181 -11.41 -6.16 4.54
CA THR A 181 -10.26 -5.26 4.65
C THR A 181 -10.68 -3.87 5.12
N SER A 182 -9.72 -3.08 5.64
CA SER A 182 -9.98 -1.66 5.96
C SER A 182 -10.43 -0.86 4.74
N GLU A 183 -9.93 -1.20 3.56
CA GLU A 183 -10.24 -0.57 2.28
C GLU A 183 -11.72 -0.82 1.89
N GLU A 184 -12.19 -2.05 2.02
CA GLU A 184 -13.59 -2.42 1.76
C GLU A 184 -14.54 -1.76 2.76
N ILE A 185 -14.16 -1.72 4.05
CA ILE A 185 -14.93 -1.03 5.09
C ILE A 185 -15.08 0.46 4.77
N VAL A 186 -13.98 1.13 4.39
CA VAL A 186 -13.97 2.57 4.05
C VAL A 186 -14.82 2.86 2.82
N SER A 187 -14.64 2.08 1.76
CA SER A 187 -15.41 2.25 0.52
C SER A 187 -16.90 2.07 0.76
N ARG A 188 -17.28 1.03 1.51
CA ARG A 188 -18.67 0.78 1.91
C ARG A 188 -19.22 1.92 2.75
N GLN A 189 -18.51 2.39 3.79
CA GLN A 189 -18.93 3.49 4.63
C GLN A 189 -19.11 4.79 3.83
N PHE A 190 -18.21 5.07 2.89
CA PHE A 190 -18.34 6.24 2.03
C PHE A 190 -19.62 6.18 1.19
N ILE A 191 -19.91 5.07 0.54
CA ILE A 191 -21.11 4.91 -0.31
C ILE A 191 -22.38 5.09 0.52
N PHE A 192 -22.46 4.51 1.71
CA PHE A 192 -23.65 4.61 2.56
C PHE A 192 -23.81 5.95 3.27
N ASN A 193 -22.72 6.54 3.76
CA ASN A 193 -22.80 7.77 4.57
C ASN A 193 -22.82 9.03 3.69
N SER A 194 -22.02 9.06 2.61
CA SER A 194 -21.89 10.22 1.73
C SER A 194 -22.94 10.25 0.63
N LYS A 195 -23.60 9.11 0.34
CA LYS A 195 -24.65 8.94 -0.67
C LYS A 195 -24.30 9.67 -1.98
N PRO A 196 -23.26 9.23 -2.71
CA PRO A 196 -22.87 9.87 -3.97
C PRO A 196 -24.04 9.83 -4.96
N GLN A 197 -24.16 10.87 -5.80
CA GLN A 197 -25.22 10.96 -6.79
C GLN A 197 -24.99 10.02 -7.99
N GLY A 198 -23.75 9.54 -8.16
CA GLY A 198 -23.42 8.56 -9.18
C GLY A 198 -22.17 7.74 -8.85
N ILE A 199 -22.07 6.58 -9.46
CA ILE A 199 -20.91 5.69 -9.36
C ILE A 199 -20.29 5.55 -10.75
N ILE A 200 -18.97 5.79 -10.84
CA ILE A 200 -18.16 5.40 -12.00
C ILE A 200 -17.45 4.11 -11.61
N ASN A 201 -17.95 2.98 -12.12
CA ASN A 201 -17.34 1.67 -11.85
C ASN A 201 -16.35 1.32 -12.95
N ILE A 202 -15.06 1.22 -12.60
CA ILE A 202 -14.02 0.86 -13.54
C ILE A 202 -13.71 -0.64 -13.49
N VAL A 203 -13.77 -1.28 -14.65
CA VAL A 203 -13.60 -2.71 -14.88
C VAL A 203 -12.45 -2.94 -15.83
N ASP A 204 -11.55 -3.86 -15.48
CA ASP A 204 -10.49 -4.33 -16.39
C ASP A 204 -11.10 -5.28 -17.44
N ALA A 205 -11.14 -4.85 -18.67
CA ALA A 205 -11.66 -5.61 -19.81
C ALA A 205 -10.91 -6.93 -20.06
N THR A 206 -9.63 -7.02 -19.67
CA THR A 206 -8.84 -8.24 -19.83
C THR A 206 -9.24 -9.32 -18.83
N ASN A 207 -9.85 -8.92 -17.68
CA ASN A 207 -10.30 -9.77 -16.59
C ASN A 207 -11.77 -9.50 -16.19
N SER A 208 -12.64 -9.35 -17.19
CA SER A 208 -14.03 -8.92 -17.01
C SER A 208 -14.81 -9.80 -16.02
N GLU A 209 -14.68 -11.13 -16.10
CA GLU A 209 -15.44 -12.07 -15.26
C GLU A 209 -15.25 -11.81 -13.78
N ARG A 210 -14.02 -11.53 -13.37
CA ARG A 210 -13.73 -11.23 -11.98
C ARG A 210 -14.20 -9.83 -11.54
N ASN A 211 -13.98 -8.84 -12.38
CA ASN A 211 -14.29 -7.46 -12.05
C ASN A 211 -15.81 -7.22 -11.98
N LEU A 212 -16.60 -7.93 -12.78
CA LEU A 212 -18.05 -7.83 -12.78
C LEU A 212 -18.71 -8.30 -11.47
N TYR A 213 -18.03 -9.08 -10.64
CA TYR A 213 -18.56 -9.49 -9.33
C TYR A 213 -18.84 -8.26 -8.43
N LEU A 214 -17.90 -7.33 -8.34
CA LEU A 214 -18.10 -6.05 -7.64
C LEU A 214 -19.18 -5.21 -8.30
N THR A 215 -19.22 -5.16 -9.65
CA THR A 215 -20.24 -4.45 -10.41
C THR A 215 -21.64 -4.88 -10.02
N MET A 216 -21.88 -6.18 -9.90
CA MET A 216 -23.20 -6.70 -9.50
C MET A 216 -23.58 -6.25 -8.09
N GLN A 217 -22.65 -6.25 -7.13
CA GLN A 217 -22.94 -5.76 -5.78
C GLN A 217 -23.21 -4.25 -5.75
N LEU A 218 -22.55 -3.47 -6.61
CA LEU A 218 -22.83 -2.03 -6.75
C LEU A 218 -24.21 -1.77 -7.36
N MET A 219 -24.62 -2.59 -8.32
CA MET A 219 -25.95 -2.48 -8.94
C MET A 219 -27.07 -2.80 -7.93
N GLU A 220 -26.85 -3.70 -6.97
CA GLU A 220 -27.79 -4.01 -5.88
C GLU A 220 -28.09 -2.79 -4.98
N LEU A 221 -27.22 -1.74 -5.01
CA LEU A 221 -27.42 -0.49 -4.26
C LEU A 221 -28.43 0.46 -4.91
N GLY A 222 -28.74 0.27 -6.19
CA GLY A 222 -29.68 1.12 -6.94
C GLY A 222 -29.22 2.56 -7.19
N ILE A 223 -27.94 2.87 -6.97
CA ILE A 223 -27.35 4.18 -7.23
C ILE A 223 -27.08 4.32 -8.73
N PRO A 224 -27.37 5.48 -9.38
CA PRO A 224 -27.01 5.74 -10.76
C PRO A 224 -25.55 5.39 -11.04
N MET A 225 -25.28 4.61 -12.07
CA MET A 225 -23.91 4.16 -12.33
C MET A 225 -23.61 3.97 -13.80
N VAL A 226 -22.33 4.15 -14.15
CA VAL A 226 -21.77 3.87 -15.47
C VAL A 226 -20.58 2.91 -15.29
N LEU A 227 -20.48 1.94 -16.18
CA LEU A 227 -19.36 1.00 -16.22
C LEU A 227 -18.31 1.50 -17.22
N ALA A 228 -17.13 1.85 -16.71
CA ALA A 228 -15.96 2.20 -17.50
C ALA A 228 -15.16 0.92 -17.81
N LEU A 229 -15.29 0.39 -19.02
CA LEU A 229 -14.59 -0.81 -19.47
C LEU A 229 -13.19 -0.44 -19.94
N ASN A 230 -12.22 -0.53 -19.04
CA ASN A 230 -10.85 -0.05 -19.26
C ASN A 230 -9.93 -1.12 -19.86
N MET A 231 -8.79 -0.67 -20.40
CA MET A 231 -7.78 -1.52 -21.06
C MET A 231 -8.28 -2.13 -22.40
N MET A 232 -9.21 -1.47 -23.05
CA MET A 232 -9.73 -1.90 -24.36
C MET A 232 -8.64 -1.93 -25.44
N ASP A 233 -7.61 -1.12 -25.32
CA ASP A 233 -6.42 -1.18 -26.16
C ASP A 233 -5.66 -2.50 -26.00
N GLU A 234 -5.54 -3.05 -24.79
CA GLU A 234 -4.93 -4.37 -24.59
C GLU A 234 -5.79 -5.50 -25.17
N VAL A 235 -7.12 -5.43 -25.01
CA VAL A 235 -8.04 -6.39 -25.61
C VAL A 235 -7.91 -6.41 -27.13
N ARG A 236 -7.95 -5.22 -27.78
CA ARG A 236 -7.79 -5.08 -29.24
C ARG A 236 -6.43 -5.58 -29.73
N ASN A 237 -5.34 -5.21 -29.04
CA ASN A 237 -3.97 -5.63 -29.40
C ASN A 237 -3.78 -7.16 -29.32
N ASN A 238 -4.52 -7.84 -28.45
CA ASN A 238 -4.49 -9.29 -28.32
C ASN A 238 -5.47 -10.01 -29.25
N GLY A 239 -6.20 -9.28 -30.11
CA GLY A 239 -7.18 -9.86 -31.02
C GLY A 239 -8.49 -10.29 -30.36
N GLY A 240 -8.75 -9.83 -29.14
CA GLY A 240 -10.02 -10.01 -28.45
C GLY A 240 -11.06 -8.98 -28.91
N THR A 241 -12.34 -9.29 -28.72
CA THR A 241 -13.45 -8.35 -28.96
C THR A 241 -14.48 -8.47 -27.84
N ILE A 242 -15.12 -7.33 -27.52
CA ILE A 242 -16.22 -7.29 -26.55
C ILE A 242 -17.41 -6.62 -27.23
N ASP A 243 -18.57 -7.29 -27.21
CA ASP A 243 -19.82 -6.72 -27.68
C ASP A 243 -20.39 -5.82 -26.56
N ILE A 244 -20.21 -4.51 -26.72
CA ILE A 244 -20.64 -3.50 -25.74
C ILE A 244 -22.15 -3.50 -25.59
N ASN A 245 -22.89 -3.56 -26.72
CA ASN A 245 -24.34 -3.52 -26.73
C ASN A 245 -24.98 -4.72 -26.00
N GLU A 246 -24.42 -5.93 -26.21
CA GLU A 246 -24.90 -7.12 -25.49
C GLU A 246 -24.57 -7.01 -24.00
N LEU A 247 -23.40 -6.47 -23.64
CA LEU A 247 -23.00 -6.28 -22.24
C LEU A 247 -23.90 -5.26 -21.53
N GLU A 248 -24.20 -4.13 -22.17
CA GLU A 248 -25.14 -3.12 -21.68
C GLU A 248 -26.55 -3.70 -21.49
N THR A 249 -27.06 -4.40 -22.52
CA THR A 249 -28.39 -5.04 -22.46
C THR A 249 -28.47 -6.04 -21.31
N SER A 250 -27.42 -6.81 -21.11
CA SER A 250 -27.37 -7.83 -20.07
C SER A 250 -27.25 -7.23 -18.69
N LEU A 251 -26.46 -6.16 -18.51
CA LEU A 251 -26.27 -5.48 -17.21
C LEU A 251 -27.38 -4.46 -16.92
N GLY A 252 -27.94 -3.80 -17.94
CA GLY A 252 -28.94 -2.74 -17.76
C GLY A 252 -28.34 -1.45 -17.21
N ILE A 253 -27.07 -1.16 -17.52
CA ILE A 253 -26.35 0.09 -17.21
C ILE A 253 -25.50 0.47 -18.42
N PRO A 254 -25.20 1.77 -18.64
CA PRO A 254 -24.28 2.19 -19.70
C PRO A 254 -22.88 1.61 -19.51
N VAL A 255 -22.28 1.12 -20.59
CA VAL A 255 -20.92 0.55 -20.63
C VAL A 255 -20.08 1.29 -21.63
N VAL A 256 -19.13 2.08 -21.18
CA VAL A 256 -18.27 2.90 -22.03
C VAL A 256 -16.88 2.26 -22.16
N PRO A 257 -16.45 1.88 -23.37
CA PRO A 257 -15.13 1.32 -23.60
C PRO A 257 -14.06 2.43 -23.56
N ILE A 258 -13.07 2.29 -22.67
CA ILE A 258 -12.03 3.29 -22.47
C ILE A 258 -10.63 2.69 -22.50
N SER A 259 -9.63 3.56 -22.74
CA SER A 259 -8.24 3.35 -22.39
C SER A 259 -7.77 4.55 -21.57
N ALA A 260 -7.80 4.43 -20.24
CA ALA A 260 -7.40 5.51 -19.34
C ALA A 260 -5.93 5.92 -19.53
N ALA A 261 -5.06 5.00 -19.92
CA ALA A 261 -3.65 5.27 -20.20
C ALA A 261 -3.44 6.12 -21.45
N LYS A 262 -4.30 5.98 -22.45
CA LYS A 262 -4.27 6.74 -23.71
C LYS A 262 -5.26 7.90 -23.74
N ASN A 263 -6.07 8.05 -22.70
CA ASN A 263 -7.16 9.03 -22.63
C ASN A 263 -8.22 8.87 -23.75
N GLU A 264 -8.47 7.61 -24.18
CA GLU A 264 -9.50 7.27 -25.18
C GLU A 264 -10.83 6.98 -24.48
N GLY A 265 -11.96 7.52 -24.97
CA GLY A 265 -13.32 7.28 -24.46
C GLY A 265 -13.64 7.96 -23.12
N VAL A 266 -12.72 8.79 -22.57
CA VAL A 266 -12.89 9.38 -21.24
C VAL A 266 -13.93 10.51 -21.24
N GLU A 267 -14.02 11.31 -22.30
CA GLU A 267 -15.04 12.37 -22.44
C GLU A 267 -16.44 11.76 -22.52
N GLU A 268 -16.62 10.74 -23.34
CA GLU A 268 -17.87 10.00 -23.47
C GLU A 268 -18.31 9.37 -22.13
N LEU A 269 -17.35 8.81 -21.36
CA LEU A 269 -17.61 8.30 -20.02
C LEU A 269 -18.15 9.38 -19.08
N VAL A 270 -17.59 10.60 -19.15
CA VAL A 270 -18.03 11.73 -18.32
C VAL A 270 -19.43 12.17 -18.70
N ASP A 271 -19.73 12.25 -19.98
CA ASP A 271 -21.05 12.64 -20.48
C ASP A 271 -22.12 11.66 -20.00
N HIS A 272 -21.90 10.36 -20.15
CA HIS A 272 -22.79 9.32 -19.64
C HIS A 272 -22.93 9.38 -18.12
N ALA A 273 -21.83 9.55 -17.36
CA ALA A 273 -21.87 9.63 -15.91
C ALA A 273 -22.70 10.82 -15.44
N ILE A 274 -22.51 11.99 -16.04
CA ILE A 274 -23.29 13.21 -15.72
C ILE A 274 -24.76 13.02 -16.06
N HIS A 275 -25.06 12.40 -17.21
CA HIS A 275 -26.44 12.17 -17.65
C HIS A 275 -27.18 11.27 -16.63
N VAL A 276 -26.69 10.07 -16.36
CA VAL A 276 -27.37 9.13 -15.44
C VAL A 276 -27.50 9.70 -14.03
N ALA A 277 -26.47 10.43 -13.54
CA ALA A 277 -26.55 11.06 -12.22
C ALA A 277 -27.54 12.21 -12.17
N ARG A 278 -27.60 13.03 -13.22
CA ARG A 278 -28.52 14.20 -13.31
C ARG A 278 -29.97 13.76 -13.36
N TYR A 279 -30.27 12.74 -14.16
CA TYR A 279 -31.63 12.22 -14.34
C TYR A 279 -31.96 11.08 -13.39
N GLN A 280 -31.05 10.73 -12.47
CA GLN A 280 -31.20 9.68 -11.46
C GLN A 280 -31.58 8.30 -12.06
N GLU A 281 -30.97 7.96 -13.17
CA GLU A 281 -31.16 6.68 -13.84
C GLU A 281 -30.42 5.56 -13.07
N GLY A 282 -31.16 4.85 -12.23
CA GLY A 282 -30.61 3.68 -11.54
C GLY A 282 -30.44 2.47 -12.45
N PRO A 283 -29.68 1.45 -12.01
CA PRO A 283 -29.54 0.20 -12.76
C PRO A 283 -30.91 -0.43 -13.03
N ARG A 284 -31.22 -0.71 -14.31
CA ARG A 284 -32.50 -1.32 -14.71
C ARG A 284 -32.64 -2.76 -14.22
N ARG A 285 -31.51 -3.42 -13.95
CA ARG A 285 -31.48 -4.78 -13.43
C ARG A 285 -30.70 -4.84 -12.12
N ALA A 286 -31.40 -5.06 -11.05
CA ALA A 286 -30.84 -5.34 -9.73
C ALA A 286 -31.03 -6.81 -9.32
N ASP A 287 -31.91 -7.54 -10.05
CA ASP A 287 -32.17 -8.95 -9.80
C ASP A 287 -31.42 -9.84 -10.80
N PHE A 288 -30.46 -10.59 -10.29
CA PHE A 288 -29.60 -11.49 -11.05
C PHE A 288 -29.99 -12.96 -10.90
N CYS A 289 -30.93 -13.24 -9.99
CA CYS A 289 -31.42 -14.58 -9.80
C CYS A 289 -32.45 -14.97 -10.88
N ASN A 290 -32.17 -16.09 -11.58
CA ASN A 290 -33.09 -16.61 -12.56
C ASN A 290 -34.07 -17.61 -11.87
N PRO A 291 -35.39 -17.41 -12.05
CA PRO A 291 -36.40 -18.35 -11.48
C PRO A 291 -36.22 -19.78 -11.91
N THR A 292 -35.55 -20.05 -13.04
CA THR A 292 -35.32 -21.40 -13.58
C THR A 292 -33.98 -22.01 -13.13
N ASP A 293 -33.04 -21.22 -12.69
CA ASP A 293 -31.71 -21.70 -12.31
C ASP A 293 -31.83 -22.52 -11.01
N HIS A 294 -31.37 -23.77 -11.07
CA HIS A 294 -31.41 -24.70 -9.93
C HIS A 294 -32.79 -24.79 -9.23
N GLY A 295 -33.86 -24.81 -10.02
CA GLY A 295 -35.24 -24.88 -9.52
C GLY A 295 -35.70 -23.57 -8.82
N GLY A 296 -34.97 -22.46 -8.96
CA GLY A 296 -35.34 -21.17 -8.41
C GLY A 296 -35.14 -21.02 -6.89
N ALA A 297 -34.36 -21.88 -6.27
CA ALA A 297 -34.18 -21.89 -4.81
C ALA A 297 -33.62 -20.54 -4.28
N VAL A 298 -32.56 -20.02 -4.90
CA VAL A 298 -31.98 -18.71 -4.51
C VAL A 298 -32.97 -17.56 -4.75
N HIS A 299 -33.70 -17.59 -5.87
CA HIS A 299 -34.73 -16.60 -6.17
C HIS A 299 -35.81 -16.55 -5.08
N ARG A 300 -36.38 -17.71 -4.73
CA ARG A 300 -37.38 -17.79 -3.64
C ARG A 300 -36.84 -17.32 -2.31
N CYS A 301 -35.63 -17.72 -1.95
CA CYS A 301 -34.99 -17.30 -0.70
C CYS A 301 -34.85 -15.78 -0.62
N ILE A 302 -34.26 -15.14 -1.62
CA ILE A 302 -34.03 -13.71 -1.62
C ILE A 302 -35.36 -12.95 -1.56
N HIS A 303 -36.37 -13.35 -2.35
CA HIS A 303 -37.66 -12.69 -2.35
C HIS A 303 -38.42 -12.89 -1.02
N ALA A 304 -38.33 -14.05 -0.38
CA ALA A 304 -38.88 -14.27 0.94
C ALA A 304 -38.23 -13.38 2.00
N VAL A 305 -36.91 -13.24 1.96
CA VAL A 305 -36.17 -12.33 2.87
C VAL A 305 -36.54 -10.87 2.60
N ILE A 306 -36.66 -10.44 1.32
CA ILE A 306 -37.08 -9.08 0.95
C ILE A 306 -38.39 -8.71 1.64
N HIS A 307 -39.40 -9.59 1.57
CA HIS A 307 -40.69 -9.30 2.19
C HIS A 307 -40.64 -9.22 3.72
N LEU A 308 -39.72 -9.94 4.36
CA LEU A 308 -39.54 -9.89 5.82
C LEU A 308 -38.83 -8.64 6.31
N ILE A 309 -37.90 -8.07 5.52
CA ILE A 309 -37.03 -6.99 5.98
C ILE A 309 -37.37 -5.61 5.37
N GLU A 310 -38.45 -5.50 4.59
CA GLU A 310 -38.77 -4.29 3.82
C GLU A 310 -38.87 -3.05 4.72
N ASP A 311 -39.65 -3.12 5.80
CA ASP A 311 -39.85 -2.00 6.73
C ASP A 311 -38.53 -1.68 7.47
N HIS A 312 -37.79 -2.69 7.87
CA HIS A 312 -36.50 -2.54 8.56
C HIS A 312 -35.43 -1.92 7.67
N ALA A 313 -35.34 -2.35 6.41
CA ALA A 313 -34.39 -1.80 5.45
C ALA A 313 -34.70 -0.33 5.14
N GLN A 314 -35.98 0.02 5.01
CA GLN A 314 -36.42 1.41 4.81
C GLN A 314 -36.09 2.26 6.03
N ALA A 315 -36.35 1.78 7.24
CA ALA A 315 -36.03 2.50 8.48
C ALA A 315 -34.51 2.70 8.65
N ALA A 316 -33.69 1.69 8.29
CA ALA A 316 -32.23 1.76 8.32
C ALA A 316 -31.63 2.58 7.16
N GLY A 317 -32.43 2.94 6.15
CA GLY A 317 -31.96 3.65 4.95
C GLY A 317 -30.99 2.82 4.08
N ILE A 318 -31.09 1.49 4.14
CA ILE A 318 -30.29 0.54 3.36
C ILE A 318 -31.11 0.08 2.14
N PRO A 319 -30.57 0.07 0.92
CA PRO A 319 -31.27 -0.46 -0.26
C PRO A 319 -31.77 -1.88 -0.03
N LEU A 320 -33.07 -2.11 -0.24
CA LEU A 320 -33.75 -3.34 0.14
C LEU A 320 -33.11 -4.62 -0.47
N ARG A 321 -32.79 -4.57 -1.76
CA ARG A 321 -32.16 -5.69 -2.45
C ARG A 321 -30.78 -6.02 -1.89
N PHE A 322 -29.97 -5.00 -1.67
CA PHE A 322 -28.65 -5.15 -1.05
C PHE A 322 -28.77 -5.72 0.37
N ALA A 323 -29.71 -5.18 1.18
CA ALA A 323 -29.95 -5.70 2.53
C ALA A 323 -30.30 -7.18 2.52
N ALA A 324 -31.23 -7.60 1.65
CA ALA A 324 -31.64 -9.00 1.54
C ALA A 324 -30.48 -9.93 1.13
N CYS A 325 -29.72 -9.54 0.12
CA CYS A 325 -28.54 -10.32 -0.30
C CYS A 325 -27.52 -10.43 0.85
N LYS A 326 -27.26 -9.35 1.59
CA LYS A 326 -26.32 -9.37 2.72
C LYS A 326 -26.82 -10.12 3.93
N VAL A 327 -28.12 -10.16 4.18
CA VAL A 327 -28.74 -11.02 5.21
C VAL A 327 -28.54 -12.49 4.85
N VAL A 328 -28.78 -12.90 3.58
CA VAL A 328 -28.55 -14.27 3.11
C VAL A 328 -27.06 -14.64 3.18
N GLU A 329 -26.15 -13.71 2.91
CA GLU A 329 -24.70 -13.90 3.06
C GLU A 329 -24.23 -13.94 4.52
N GLY A 330 -25.06 -13.55 5.50
CA GLY A 330 -24.74 -13.53 6.92
C GLY A 330 -23.88 -12.31 7.33
N ASP A 331 -24.00 -11.15 6.67
CA ASP A 331 -23.30 -9.92 7.03
C ASP A 331 -23.81 -9.36 8.37
N ALA A 332 -23.06 -9.59 9.43
CA ALA A 332 -23.42 -9.22 10.79
C ALA A 332 -23.74 -7.71 10.94
N ARG A 333 -23.05 -6.84 10.20
CA ARG A 333 -23.28 -5.38 10.28
C ARG A 333 -24.62 -4.96 9.69
N VAL A 334 -25.06 -5.61 8.61
CA VAL A 334 -26.37 -5.35 8.03
C VAL A 334 -27.45 -5.92 8.91
N ILE A 335 -27.26 -7.15 9.41
CA ILE A 335 -28.22 -7.79 10.32
C ILE A 335 -28.40 -6.95 11.59
N GLU A 336 -27.33 -6.45 12.19
CA GLU A 336 -27.38 -5.57 13.36
C GLU A 336 -28.11 -4.23 13.05
N ALA A 337 -27.83 -3.64 11.88
CA ALA A 337 -28.44 -2.39 11.46
C ALA A 337 -29.95 -2.48 11.17
N LEU A 338 -30.43 -3.67 10.81
CA LEU A 338 -31.85 -3.92 10.54
C LEU A 338 -32.69 -4.03 11.82
N HIS A 339 -32.10 -4.25 12.99
CA HIS A 339 -32.80 -4.40 14.27
C HIS A 339 -34.00 -5.37 14.20
N LEU A 340 -33.75 -6.57 13.62
CA LEU A 340 -34.78 -7.60 13.46
C LEU A 340 -35.26 -8.15 14.81
N THR A 341 -36.50 -8.57 14.89
CA THR A 341 -37.04 -9.27 16.07
C THR A 341 -36.57 -10.73 16.10
N ASP A 342 -36.63 -11.36 17.29
CA ASP A 342 -36.26 -12.77 17.45
C ASP A 342 -37.05 -13.70 16.52
N ASN A 343 -38.35 -13.41 16.33
CA ASN A 343 -39.21 -14.20 15.44
C ASN A 343 -38.85 -14.05 13.96
N GLU A 344 -38.40 -12.87 13.54
CA GLU A 344 -37.91 -12.65 12.18
C GLU A 344 -36.56 -13.34 11.97
N HIS A 345 -35.67 -13.31 12.96
CA HIS A 345 -34.44 -14.10 12.93
C HIS A 345 -34.71 -15.59 12.77
N ASP A 346 -35.63 -16.17 13.57
CA ASP A 346 -35.99 -17.57 13.47
C ASP A 346 -36.58 -17.93 12.09
N THR A 347 -37.40 -17.01 11.52
CA THR A 347 -37.99 -17.19 10.19
C THR A 347 -36.94 -17.15 9.09
N ILE A 348 -35.99 -16.19 9.15
CA ILE A 348 -34.86 -16.11 8.22
C ILE A 348 -34.01 -17.38 8.31
N ASP A 349 -33.68 -17.84 9.51
CA ASP A 349 -32.92 -19.06 9.72
C ASP A 349 -33.59 -20.28 9.11
N HIS A 350 -34.93 -20.34 9.17
CA HIS A 350 -35.69 -21.41 8.53
C HIS A 350 -35.59 -21.35 7.00
N ILE A 351 -35.73 -20.14 6.42
CA ILE A 351 -35.58 -19.93 4.97
C ILE A 351 -34.17 -20.31 4.50
N LEU A 352 -33.12 -19.93 5.25
CA LEU A 352 -31.74 -20.26 4.94
C LEU A 352 -31.47 -21.77 4.99
N LYS A 353 -32.00 -22.47 6.00
CA LYS A 353 -31.92 -23.94 6.08
C LYS A 353 -32.64 -24.65 4.92
N GLN A 354 -33.75 -24.08 4.47
CA GLN A 354 -34.45 -24.62 3.28
C GLN A 354 -33.58 -24.42 2.02
N LEU A 355 -32.95 -23.23 1.84
CA LEU A 355 -32.03 -22.99 0.73
C LEU A 355 -30.86 -23.97 0.75
N GLU A 356 -30.26 -24.23 1.91
CA GLU A 356 -29.16 -25.15 2.08
C GLU A 356 -29.58 -26.61 1.72
N ALA A 357 -30.76 -27.04 2.15
CA ALA A 357 -31.29 -28.34 1.83
C ALA A 357 -31.56 -28.53 0.32
N GLU A 358 -32.08 -27.50 -0.36
CA GLU A 358 -32.37 -27.52 -1.79
C GLU A 358 -31.12 -27.46 -2.67
N ARG A 359 -30.11 -26.67 -2.25
CA ARG A 359 -28.89 -26.42 -3.03
C ARG A 359 -27.74 -27.36 -2.69
N CYS A 360 -27.78 -28.02 -1.55
CA CYS A 360 -26.64 -28.74 -0.95
C CYS A 360 -25.38 -27.82 -0.81
N LEU A 361 -25.59 -26.55 -0.78
CA LEU A 361 -24.59 -25.51 -0.57
C LEU A 361 -25.07 -24.57 0.53
N ASP A 362 -24.16 -24.06 1.33
CA ASP A 362 -24.51 -23.03 2.32
C ASP A 362 -25.00 -21.73 1.63
N PRO A 363 -25.73 -20.87 2.35
CA PRO A 363 -26.35 -19.69 1.77
C PRO A 363 -25.37 -18.73 1.11
N ALA A 364 -24.21 -18.47 1.74
CA ALA A 364 -23.19 -17.58 1.19
C ALA A 364 -22.56 -18.14 -0.10
N ALA A 365 -22.25 -19.45 -0.14
CA ALA A 365 -21.74 -20.09 -1.35
C ALA A 365 -22.81 -20.11 -2.46
N SER A 366 -24.10 -20.29 -2.12
CA SER A 366 -25.21 -20.24 -3.07
C SER A 366 -25.36 -18.85 -3.71
N MET A 367 -25.15 -17.77 -2.94
CA MET A 367 -25.14 -16.40 -3.44
C MET A 367 -23.95 -16.13 -4.37
N ALA A 368 -22.77 -16.58 -4.00
CA ALA A 368 -21.58 -16.42 -4.84
C ALA A 368 -21.72 -17.21 -6.16
N ASP A 369 -22.20 -18.46 -6.09
CA ASP A 369 -22.46 -19.30 -7.27
C ASP A 369 -23.49 -18.67 -8.21
N MET A 370 -24.57 -18.10 -7.68
CA MET A 370 -25.56 -17.37 -8.49
C MET A 370 -24.91 -16.22 -9.28
N ARG A 371 -24.11 -15.37 -8.59
CA ARG A 371 -23.44 -14.21 -9.24
C ARG A 371 -22.44 -14.69 -10.30
N TYR A 372 -21.57 -15.65 -9.98
CA TYR A 372 -20.59 -16.17 -10.95
C TYR A 372 -21.24 -16.90 -12.13
N SER A 373 -22.32 -17.61 -11.92
CA SER A 373 -23.10 -18.24 -12.98
C SER A 373 -23.70 -17.21 -13.92
N TYR A 374 -24.20 -16.09 -13.38
CA TYR A 374 -24.70 -14.98 -14.17
C TYR A 374 -23.58 -14.29 -14.97
N ILE A 375 -22.44 -14.01 -14.33
CA ILE A 375 -21.26 -13.42 -14.97
C ILE A 375 -20.74 -14.30 -16.11
N LYS A 376 -20.60 -15.60 -15.89
CA LYS A 376 -20.18 -16.55 -16.93
C LYS A 376 -21.11 -16.53 -18.15
N ARG A 377 -22.43 -16.44 -17.90
CA ARG A 377 -23.44 -16.37 -18.97
C ARG A 377 -23.29 -15.09 -19.81
N ILE A 378 -23.09 -13.93 -19.15
CA ILE A 378 -22.89 -12.65 -19.83
C ILE A 378 -21.57 -12.66 -20.59
N CYS A 379 -20.46 -12.96 -19.94
CA CYS A 379 -19.15 -12.96 -20.58
C CYS A 379 -19.07 -13.97 -21.72
N GLY A 380 -19.74 -15.13 -21.60
CA GLY A 380 -19.82 -16.11 -22.68
C GLY A 380 -20.56 -15.64 -23.93
N ARG A 381 -21.44 -14.62 -23.81
CA ARG A 381 -22.16 -14.02 -24.94
C ARG A 381 -21.47 -12.78 -25.50
N SER A 382 -20.86 -11.96 -24.63
CA SER A 382 -20.36 -10.63 -24.99
C SER A 382 -18.85 -10.56 -25.17
N VAL A 383 -18.05 -11.49 -24.62
CA VAL A 383 -16.60 -11.39 -24.57
C VAL A 383 -15.93 -12.51 -25.35
N VAL A 384 -15.16 -12.18 -26.37
CA VAL A 384 -14.25 -13.09 -27.08
C VAL A 384 -12.84 -12.82 -26.59
N LYS A 385 -12.30 -13.71 -25.77
CA LYS A 385 -10.92 -13.64 -25.30
C LYS A 385 -10.01 -14.48 -26.19
N PRO A 386 -8.80 -14.01 -26.55
CA PRO A 386 -7.76 -14.88 -27.07
C PRO A 386 -7.39 -15.93 -26.02
N VAL A 387 -6.94 -17.10 -26.46
CA VAL A 387 -6.57 -18.23 -25.55
C VAL A 387 -5.52 -17.84 -24.53
N GLU A 388 -4.61 -16.93 -24.87
CA GLU A 388 -3.62 -16.32 -23.95
C GLU A 388 -3.18 -14.97 -24.46
N SER A 389 -3.19 -13.93 -23.60
CA SER A 389 -2.65 -12.62 -23.96
C SER A 389 -1.13 -12.63 -24.09
N VAL A 390 -0.59 -11.78 -24.97
CA VAL A 390 0.86 -11.64 -25.18
C VAL A 390 1.55 -11.17 -23.90
N GLU A 391 0.89 -10.25 -23.16
CA GLU A 391 1.36 -9.70 -21.89
C GLU A 391 1.45 -10.78 -20.83
N HIS A 392 0.47 -11.68 -20.75
CA HIS A 392 0.47 -12.79 -19.81
C HIS A 392 1.60 -13.79 -20.12
N LYS A 393 1.79 -14.16 -21.40
CA LYS A 393 2.92 -15.01 -21.84
C LYS A 393 4.27 -14.40 -21.49
N ARG A 394 4.41 -13.09 -21.69
CA ARG A 394 5.64 -12.35 -21.35
C ARG A 394 5.87 -12.35 -19.84
N SER A 395 4.83 -12.04 -19.06
CA SER A 395 4.89 -12.02 -17.60
C SER A 395 5.28 -13.38 -17.04
N ARG A 396 4.70 -14.46 -17.56
CA ARG A 396 5.02 -15.83 -17.15
C ARG A 396 6.48 -16.19 -17.41
N ARG A 397 7.04 -15.84 -18.58
CA ARG A 397 8.47 -16.05 -18.89
C ARG A 397 9.40 -15.28 -17.96
N ILE A 398 9.05 -14.03 -17.64
CA ILE A 398 9.81 -13.22 -16.70
C ILE A 398 9.72 -13.82 -15.29
N ASP A 399 8.54 -14.28 -14.89
CA ASP A 399 8.29 -14.91 -13.59
C ASP A 399 9.04 -16.24 -13.42
N GLU A 400 9.30 -17.00 -14.47
CA GLU A 400 10.13 -18.22 -14.41
C GLU A 400 11.54 -17.93 -13.86
N VAL A 401 12.08 -16.75 -14.16
CA VAL A 401 13.39 -16.29 -13.66
C VAL A 401 13.24 -15.57 -12.32
N LEU A 402 12.35 -14.57 -12.23
CA LEU A 402 12.27 -13.66 -11.09
C LEU A 402 11.59 -14.28 -9.85
N THR A 403 10.80 -15.34 -10.03
CA THR A 403 10.15 -16.06 -8.92
C THR A 403 10.57 -17.54 -8.86
N GLY A 404 11.63 -17.92 -9.59
CA GLY A 404 12.17 -19.26 -9.59
C GLY A 404 12.75 -19.66 -8.23
N ARG A 405 12.74 -20.97 -7.91
CA ARG A 405 13.16 -21.50 -6.60
C ARG A 405 14.55 -21.03 -6.14
N TRP A 406 15.51 -20.96 -7.05
CA TRP A 406 16.92 -20.61 -6.76
C TRP A 406 17.29 -19.21 -7.23
N THR A 407 16.52 -18.63 -8.15
CA THR A 407 16.83 -17.36 -8.81
C THR A 407 16.14 -16.16 -8.18
N ALA A 408 15.00 -16.36 -7.49
CA ALA A 408 14.20 -15.27 -6.95
C ALA A 408 14.96 -14.37 -5.96
N ILE A 409 15.60 -14.96 -4.95
CA ILE A 409 16.34 -14.18 -3.93
C ILE A 409 17.60 -13.53 -4.51
N PRO A 410 18.47 -14.24 -5.28
CA PRO A 410 19.61 -13.61 -5.93
C PRO A 410 19.22 -12.48 -6.91
N ALA A 411 18.20 -12.66 -7.73
CA ALA A 411 17.72 -11.64 -8.64
C ALA A 411 17.22 -10.40 -7.87
N PHE A 412 16.46 -10.62 -6.81
CA PHE A 412 15.99 -9.56 -5.95
C PHE A 412 17.15 -8.77 -5.30
N LEU A 413 18.12 -9.45 -4.73
CA LEU A 413 19.30 -8.80 -4.14
C LEU A 413 20.08 -8.01 -5.19
N LEU A 414 20.23 -8.57 -6.40
CA LEU A 414 20.90 -7.88 -7.52
C LEU A 414 20.17 -6.57 -7.88
N PHE A 415 18.84 -6.61 -8.02
CA PHE A 415 18.04 -5.41 -8.31
C PHE A 415 18.16 -4.37 -7.20
N MET A 416 18.11 -4.79 -5.94
CA MET A 416 18.25 -3.87 -4.81
C MET A 416 19.66 -3.25 -4.74
N CYS A 417 20.70 -4.04 -4.93
CA CYS A 417 22.07 -3.53 -4.99
C CYS A 417 22.25 -2.54 -6.15
N LEU A 418 21.75 -2.87 -7.34
CA LEU A 418 21.80 -1.99 -8.51
C LEU A 418 21.04 -0.67 -8.25
N MET A 419 19.83 -0.76 -7.69
CA MET A 419 19.04 0.41 -7.34
C MET A 419 19.76 1.30 -6.33
N PHE A 420 20.30 0.73 -5.26
CA PHE A 420 21.03 1.52 -4.27
C PHE A 420 22.32 2.11 -4.84
N TRP A 421 23.07 1.37 -5.62
CA TRP A 421 24.27 1.87 -6.28
C TRP A 421 23.97 3.05 -7.20
N LEU A 422 22.95 2.92 -8.07
CA LEU A 422 22.52 4.02 -8.94
C LEU A 422 22.01 5.24 -8.15
N THR A 423 21.32 5.00 -7.04
CA THR A 423 20.73 6.08 -6.21
C THR A 423 21.78 6.84 -5.43
N PHE A 424 22.73 6.15 -4.79
CA PHE A 424 23.65 6.79 -3.85
C PHE A 424 24.99 7.19 -4.47
N ASP A 425 25.52 6.42 -5.42
CA ASP A 425 26.82 6.70 -6.02
C ASP A 425 26.69 7.40 -7.38
N VAL A 426 25.90 6.84 -8.31
CA VAL A 426 25.96 7.29 -9.70
C VAL A 426 25.12 8.53 -9.96
N ILE A 427 23.81 8.48 -9.68
CA ILE A 427 22.87 9.56 -10.04
C ILE A 427 22.67 10.51 -8.87
N GLY A 428 22.15 9.99 -7.76
CA GLY A 428 21.81 10.82 -6.61
C GLY A 428 23.04 11.43 -5.94
N GLY A 429 24.14 10.67 -5.80
CA GLY A 429 25.41 11.16 -5.25
C GLY A 429 26.01 12.29 -6.08
N THR A 430 26.14 12.10 -7.40
CA THR A 430 26.67 13.14 -8.30
C THR A 430 25.81 14.41 -8.31
N MET A 431 24.48 14.25 -8.32
CA MET A 431 23.57 15.39 -8.24
C MET A 431 23.64 16.11 -6.87
N GLN A 432 23.88 15.36 -5.81
CA GLN A 432 24.11 15.91 -4.48
C GLN A 432 25.39 16.75 -4.45
N GLU A 433 26.51 16.22 -4.97
CA GLU A 433 27.78 16.94 -5.02
C GLU A 433 27.64 18.27 -5.77
N TRP A 434 27.00 18.31 -6.94
CA TRP A 434 26.76 19.56 -7.68
C TRP A 434 25.90 20.54 -6.89
N LEU A 435 24.91 20.05 -6.16
CA LEU A 435 24.04 20.89 -5.36
C LEU A 435 24.78 21.44 -4.13
N ASP A 436 25.61 20.62 -3.50
CA ASP A 436 26.47 21.03 -2.37
C ASP A 436 27.47 22.10 -2.79
N GLU A 437 28.13 21.96 -3.95
CA GLU A 437 29.01 22.99 -4.51
C GLU A 437 28.23 24.29 -4.75
N GLY A 438 27.01 24.19 -5.29
CA GLY A 438 26.14 25.37 -5.48
C GLY A 438 25.74 26.03 -4.17
N ILE A 439 25.38 25.25 -3.15
CA ILE A 439 25.06 25.79 -1.82
C ILE A 439 26.27 26.45 -1.17
N GLN A 440 27.44 25.81 -1.23
CA GLN A 440 28.69 26.39 -0.71
C GLN A 440 29.05 27.70 -1.41
N TRP A 441 28.88 27.77 -2.74
CA TRP A 441 29.10 28.99 -3.49
C TRP A 441 28.16 30.11 -3.04
N ILE A 442 26.85 29.84 -2.89
CA ILE A 442 25.85 30.81 -2.39
C ILE A 442 26.21 31.25 -0.97
N THR A 443 26.61 30.32 -0.11
CA THR A 443 27.01 30.58 1.28
C THR A 443 28.22 31.50 1.32
N ALA A 444 29.26 31.26 0.51
CA ALA A 444 30.45 32.08 0.43
C ALA A 444 30.14 33.49 -0.09
N GLN A 445 29.24 33.63 -1.08
CA GLN A 445 28.83 34.99 -1.54
C GLN A 445 28.05 35.74 -0.46
N THR A 446 27.19 35.04 0.27
CA THR A 446 26.40 35.61 1.36
C THR A 446 27.30 36.01 2.52
N ASP A 447 28.29 35.20 2.87
CA ASP A 447 29.31 35.49 3.89
C ASP A 447 30.07 36.79 3.54
N ALA A 448 30.58 36.91 2.32
CA ALA A 448 31.26 38.11 1.84
C ALA A 448 30.36 39.36 1.87
N LEU A 449 29.08 39.23 1.54
CA LEU A 449 28.10 40.30 1.63
C LEU A 449 27.86 40.76 3.07
N LEU A 450 27.64 39.83 4.00
CA LEU A 450 27.39 40.12 5.41
C LEU A 450 28.60 40.78 6.06
N GLN A 451 29.82 40.33 5.72
CA GLN A 451 31.06 40.96 6.15
C GLN A 451 31.19 42.41 5.61
N SER A 452 30.83 42.64 4.33
CA SER A 452 30.86 44.01 3.74
C SER A 452 29.86 44.96 4.38
N TRP A 453 28.77 44.46 4.96
CA TRP A 453 27.76 45.27 5.65
C TRP A 453 28.04 45.45 7.13
N ASN A 454 29.17 44.92 7.65
CA ASN A 454 29.55 44.97 9.08
C ASN A 454 28.39 44.51 10.00
N VAL A 455 27.74 43.41 9.64
CA VAL A 455 26.66 42.84 10.44
C VAL A 455 27.23 42.28 11.75
N SER A 456 26.48 42.33 12.85
CA SER A 456 26.91 41.78 14.14
C SER A 456 27.27 40.30 14.05
N ASP A 457 28.31 39.86 14.78
CA ASP A 457 28.80 38.47 14.76
C ASP A 457 27.70 37.43 15.05
N VAL A 458 26.74 37.77 15.92
CA VAL A 458 25.61 36.91 16.25
C VAL A 458 24.69 36.68 15.05
N VAL A 459 24.35 37.74 14.31
CA VAL A 459 23.49 37.66 13.13
C VAL A 459 24.22 36.98 11.99
N HIS A 460 25.52 37.24 11.84
CA HIS A 460 26.38 36.58 10.88
C HIS A 460 26.38 35.04 11.11
N ALA A 461 26.69 34.58 12.34
CA ALA A 461 26.70 33.18 12.70
C ALA A 461 25.32 32.54 12.57
N LEU A 462 24.24 33.26 12.93
CA LEU A 462 22.87 32.73 12.73
C LEU A 462 22.57 32.45 11.25
N ILE A 463 22.97 33.38 10.36
CA ILE A 463 22.68 33.23 8.94
C ILE A 463 23.55 32.13 8.32
N ILE A 464 24.86 32.17 8.53
CA ILE A 464 25.81 31.26 7.89
C ILE A 464 25.75 29.87 8.54
N ASP A 465 25.96 29.77 9.85
CA ASP A 465 26.07 28.48 10.55
C ASP A 465 24.69 27.91 10.92
N GLY A 466 23.70 28.76 11.24
CA GLY A 466 22.38 28.34 11.61
C GLY A 466 21.49 28.05 10.39
N VAL A 467 21.32 29.01 9.49
CA VAL A 467 20.36 28.91 8.37
C VAL A 467 20.98 28.20 7.18
N PHE A 468 22.12 28.70 6.65
CA PHE A 468 22.71 28.09 5.43
C PHE A 468 23.23 26.68 5.67
N SER A 469 23.86 26.40 6.80
CA SER A 469 24.30 25.05 7.14
C SER A 469 23.12 24.12 7.31
N GLY A 470 22.05 24.55 8.02
CA GLY A 470 20.85 23.74 8.25
C GLY A 470 20.00 23.50 7.00
N VAL A 471 19.73 24.57 6.23
CA VAL A 471 18.97 24.45 4.96
C VAL A 471 19.80 23.69 3.94
N GLY A 472 21.09 23.97 3.84
CA GLY A 472 22.02 23.30 2.94
C GLY A 472 22.01 21.81 3.12
N ALA A 473 22.18 21.34 4.37
CA ALA A 473 22.16 19.92 4.68
C ALA A 473 20.85 19.21 4.27
N VAL A 474 19.69 19.88 4.37
CA VAL A 474 18.42 19.27 3.96
C VAL A 474 18.25 19.28 2.45
N VAL A 475 18.59 20.40 1.81
CA VAL A 475 18.44 20.57 0.36
C VAL A 475 19.37 19.62 -0.40
N SER A 476 20.59 19.40 0.09
CA SER A 476 21.57 18.51 -0.54
C SER A 476 21.11 17.05 -0.61
N PHE A 477 20.21 16.60 0.29
CA PHE A 477 19.66 15.25 0.24
C PHE A 477 18.48 15.07 -0.73
N ILE A 478 17.88 16.15 -1.24
CA ILE A 478 16.71 16.09 -2.14
C ILE A 478 17.00 15.24 -3.38
N PRO A 479 18.11 15.39 -4.11
CA PRO A 479 18.39 14.59 -5.30
C PRO A 479 18.43 13.10 -5.02
N ILE A 480 19.05 12.67 -3.93
CA ILE A 480 19.11 11.27 -3.53
C ILE A 480 17.68 10.73 -3.28
N ILE A 481 16.87 11.48 -2.57
CA ILE A 481 15.50 11.06 -2.22
C ILE A 481 14.62 10.98 -3.47
N LEU A 482 14.72 11.96 -4.38
CA LEU A 482 13.98 11.94 -5.64
C LEU A 482 14.42 10.76 -6.53
N THR A 483 15.72 10.47 -6.61
CA THR A 483 16.26 9.33 -7.34
C THR A 483 15.81 8.00 -6.74
N LEU A 484 15.78 7.91 -5.42
CA LEU A 484 15.24 6.74 -4.72
C LEU A 484 13.74 6.53 -5.05
N PHE A 485 12.94 7.59 -4.98
CA PHE A 485 11.52 7.51 -5.35
C PHE A 485 11.31 7.17 -6.83
N PHE A 486 12.20 7.63 -7.71
CA PHE A 486 12.17 7.25 -9.13
C PHE A 486 12.28 5.74 -9.31
N PHE A 487 13.31 5.12 -8.76
CA PHE A 487 13.49 3.67 -8.89
C PHE A 487 12.41 2.87 -8.18
N LEU A 488 11.95 3.33 -7.02
CA LEU A 488 10.85 2.69 -6.30
C LEU A 488 9.54 2.76 -7.08
N SER A 489 9.23 3.88 -7.72
CA SER A 489 8.06 4.00 -8.60
C SER A 489 8.11 3.00 -9.74
N ILE A 490 9.28 2.85 -10.37
CA ILE A 490 9.46 1.85 -11.45
C ILE A 490 9.21 0.44 -10.94
N LEU A 491 9.75 0.08 -9.77
CA LEU A 491 9.57 -1.24 -9.17
C LEU A 491 8.11 -1.49 -8.76
N GLU A 492 7.42 -0.48 -8.22
CA GLU A 492 6.03 -0.55 -7.81
C GLU A 492 5.10 -0.70 -9.02
N ASP A 493 5.20 0.21 -9.99
CA ASP A 493 4.34 0.24 -11.18
C ASP A 493 4.60 -0.94 -12.14
N SER A 494 5.83 -1.48 -12.16
CA SER A 494 6.15 -2.67 -12.97
C SER A 494 5.46 -3.95 -12.48
N GLY A 495 4.92 -3.98 -11.25
CA GLY A 495 4.35 -5.16 -10.63
C GLY A 495 5.39 -6.10 -9.97
N TYR A 496 6.69 -5.74 -9.96
CA TYR A 496 7.73 -6.56 -9.34
C TYR A 496 7.59 -6.67 -7.83
N MET A 497 7.11 -5.60 -7.17
CA MET A 497 6.89 -5.58 -5.71
C MET A 497 5.90 -6.64 -5.24
N ALA A 498 4.87 -6.95 -6.03
CA ALA A 498 3.93 -8.02 -5.72
C ALA A 498 4.61 -9.40 -5.68
N ARG A 499 5.56 -9.63 -6.60
CA ARG A 499 6.35 -10.88 -6.67
C ARG A 499 7.27 -11.04 -5.47
N ILE A 500 7.92 -9.96 -5.05
CA ILE A 500 8.77 -9.98 -3.85
C ILE A 500 7.93 -10.28 -2.59
N ALA A 501 6.77 -9.65 -2.46
CA ALA A 501 5.85 -9.95 -1.38
C ALA A 501 5.43 -11.44 -1.39
N PHE A 502 5.13 -12.00 -2.56
CA PHE A 502 4.82 -13.42 -2.76
C PHE A 502 5.98 -14.34 -2.32
N VAL A 503 7.22 -14.03 -2.73
CA VAL A 503 8.40 -14.84 -2.39
C VAL A 503 8.73 -14.80 -0.90
N THR A 504 8.55 -13.65 -0.23
CA THR A 504 9.00 -13.41 1.14
C THR A 504 7.93 -13.65 2.21
N ASP A 505 6.65 -13.85 1.84
CA ASP A 505 5.53 -13.94 2.79
C ASP A 505 5.74 -14.99 3.88
N LYS A 506 6.17 -16.19 3.53
CA LYS A 506 6.40 -17.27 4.52
C LYS A 506 7.44 -16.93 5.57
N SER A 507 8.52 -16.25 5.18
CA SER A 507 9.58 -15.85 6.11
C SER A 507 9.13 -14.74 7.04
N LEU A 508 8.46 -13.72 6.49
CA LEU A 508 7.96 -12.58 7.26
C LEU A 508 6.81 -12.96 8.21
N ARG A 509 5.94 -13.87 7.81
CA ARG A 509 4.86 -14.38 8.64
C ARG A 509 5.37 -15.04 9.92
N ARG A 510 6.50 -15.73 9.89
CA ARG A 510 7.11 -16.32 11.10
C ARG A 510 7.40 -15.26 12.17
N ILE A 511 7.80 -14.07 11.77
CA ILE A 511 8.04 -12.94 12.67
C ILE A 511 6.81 -12.04 12.89
N GLY A 512 5.65 -12.42 12.34
CA GLY A 512 4.37 -11.72 12.55
C GLY A 512 4.05 -10.62 11.57
N LEU A 513 4.75 -10.55 10.43
CA LEU A 513 4.54 -9.59 9.35
C LEU A 513 3.95 -10.26 8.11
N SER A 514 3.25 -9.49 7.28
CA SER A 514 2.84 -9.93 5.94
C SER A 514 3.98 -9.78 4.93
N GLY A 515 3.92 -10.52 3.81
CA GLY A 515 4.91 -10.42 2.74
C GLY A 515 5.08 -9.01 2.18
N ARG A 516 4.02 -8.19 2.19
CA ARG A 516 4.06 -6.79 1.74
C ARG A 516 4.95 -5.90 2.61
N SER A 517 5.20 -6.27 3.87
CA SER A 517 6.07 -5.51 4.79
C SER A 517 7.54 -5.49 4.37
N ILE A 518 7.97 -6.41 3.47
CA ILE A 518 9.35 -6.43 2.96
C ILE A 518 9.74 -5.12 2.30
N VAL A 519 8.82 -4.50 1.56
CA VAL A 519 9.07 -3.28 0.79
C VAL A 519 9.47 -2.11 1.70
N PRO A 520 8.66 -1.70 2.69
CA PRO A 520 9.07 -0.69 3.65
C PRO A 520 10.37 -1.03 4.38
N LEU A 521 10.55 -2.29 4.83
CA LEU A 521 11.75 -2.69 5.56
C LEU A 521 13.02 -2.53 4.72
N LEU A 522 12.98 -2.91 3.44
CA LEU A 522 14.11 -2.73 2.54
C LEU A 522 14.41 -1.26 2.25
N MET A 523 13.36 -0.45 2.06
CA MET A 523 13.54 1.01 1.93
C MET A 523 14.25 1.60 3.14
N GLY A 524 14.08 1.02 4.31
CA GLY A 524 14.74 1.40 5.56
C GLY A 524 16.27 1.35 5.50
N PHE A 525 16.87 0.51 4.63
CA PHE A 525 18.32 0.52 4.39
C PHE A 525 18.78 1.76 3.62
N GLY A 526 17.93 2.34 2.80
CA GLY A 526 18.20 3.62 2.18
C GLY A 526 17.89 4.79 3.11
N CYS A 527 16.62 4.98 3.44
CA CYS A 527 16.16 6.05 4.33
C CYS A 527 14.89 5.61 5.07
N SER A 528 14.84 5.86 6.39
CA SER A 528 13.69 5.50 7.23
C SER A 528 12.45 6.35 6.94
N VAL A 529 12.58 7.58 6.45
CA VAL A 529 11.44 8.46 6.15
C VAL A 529 10.55 7.90 5.03
N PRO A 530 11.06 7.64 3.81
CA PRO A 530 10.27 7.02 2.76
C PRO A 530 9.79 5.61 3.14
N SER A 531 10.55 4.87 3.95
CA SER A 531 10.14 3.58 4.48
C SER A 531 8.87 3.66 5.32
N VAL A 532 8.80 4.60 6.26
CA VAL A 532 7.62 4.84 7.08
C VAL A 532 6.44 5.29 6.22
N MET A 533 6.66 6.16 5.23
CA MET A 533 5.61 6.59 4.29
C MET A 533 5.08 5.42 3.45
N ALA A 534 5.95 4.53 2.98
CA ALA A 534 5.55 3.35 2.20
C ALA A 534 4.71 2.36 3.00
N SER A 535 4.79 2.38 4.33
CA SER A 535 3.95 1.51 5.18
C SER A 535 2.44 1.75 5.04
N ARG A 536 2.02 2.86 4.40
CA ARG A 536 0.61 3.15 4.06
C ARG A 536 -0.01 2.12 3.13
N THR A 537 0.80 1.45 2.31
CA THR A 537 0.34 0.40 1.39
C THR A 537 -0.02 -0.91 2.09
N LEU A 538 0.23 -1.02 3.40
CA LEU A 538 -0.08 -2.19 4.18
C LEU A 538 -1.56 -2.20 4.60
N PRO A 539 -2.31 -3.28 4.32
CA PRO A 539 -3.76 -3.34 4.53
C PRO A 539 -4.16 -3.43 6.00
N SER A 540 -3.25 -3.83 6.89
CA SER A 540 -3.50 -4.00 8.31
C SER A 540 -2.85 -2.90 9.13
N ALA A 541 -3.62 -2.25 10.02
CA ALA A 541 -3.11 -1.28 10.97
C ALA A 541 -2.04 -1.91 11.89
N ARG A 542 -2.22 -3.17 12.27
CA ARG A 542 -1.26 -3.96 13.06
C ARG A 542 0.05 -4.15 12.33
N ASP A 543 0.02 -4.66 11.08
CA ASP A 543 1.21 -4.89 10.27
C ASP A 543 1.94 -3.58 9.96
N ARG A 544 1.18 -2.51 9.73
CA ARG A 544 1.71 -1.16 9.52
C ARG A 544 2.46 -0.66 10.76
N GLN A 545 1.83 -0.73 11.95
CA GLN A 545 2.45 -0.29 13.20
C GLN A 545 3.73 -1.10 13.49
N LEU A 546 3.65 -2.43 13.38
CA LEU A 546 4.79 -3.30 13.61
C LEU A 546 5.93 -3.01 12.62
N THR A 547 5.63 -2.86 11.32
CA THR A 547 6.63 -2.53 10.29
C THR A 547 7.30 -1.20 10.57
N VAL A 548 6.54 -0.16 10.92
CA VAL A 548 7.08 1.17 11.26
C VAL A 548 7.99 1.10 12.49
N MET A 549 7.61 0.34 13.52
CA MET A 549 8.45 0.18 14.71
C MET A 549 9.76 -0.58 14.44
N LEU A 550 9.80 -1.44 13.42
CA LEU A 550 11.00 -2.20 13.03
C LEU A 550 11.91 -1.45 12.06
N THR A 551 11.38 -0.53 11.25
CA THR A 551 12.12 0.22 10.23
C THR A 551 13.43 0.85 10.73
N PRO A 552 13.51 1.51 11.91
CA PRO A 552 14.74 2.17 12.36
C PRO A 552 15.88 1.23 12.75
N PHE A 553 15.61 -0.06 12.93
CA PHE A 553 16.67 -1.06 13.14
C PHE A 553 17.46 -1.33 11.86
N MET A 554 16.90 -0.99 10.69
CA MET A 554 17.62 -1.06 9.42
C MET A 554 18.70 0.03 9.37
N SER A 555 19.87 -0.34 8.85
CA SER A 555 21.00 0.58 8.76
C SER A 555 20.83 1.50 7.56
N CYS A 556 20.30 2.72 7.77
CA CYS A 556 20.18 3.69 6.69
C CYS A 556 21.54 4.27 6.27
N THR A 557 21.59 4.85 5.07
CA THR A 557 22.83 5.42 4.48
C THR A 557 23.46 6.51 5.32
N ALA A 558 22.68 7.33 6.05
CA ALA A 558 23.17 8.35 6.96
C ALA A 558 24.01 7.82 8.14
N LYS A 559 23.94 6.52 8.43
CA LYS A 559 24.79 5.86 9.43
C LYS A 559 26.16 5.42 8.88
N LEU A 560 26.31 5.29 7.55
CA LEU A 560 27.54 4.83 6.91
C LEU A 560 28.77 5.70 7.23
N PRO A 561 28.69 7.05 7.21
CA PRO A 561 29.84 7.90 7.59
C PRO A 561 30.33 7.60 9.00
N ILE A 562 29.41 7.35 9.96
CA ILE A 562 29.78 6.98 11.33
C ILE A 562 30.57 5.66 11.34
N TYR A 563 30.07 4.66 10.62
CA TYR A 563 30.75 3.34 10.54
C TYR A 563 32.13 3.47 9.89
N ALA A 564 32.21 4.19 8.78
CA ALA A 564 33.48 4.41 8.07
C ALA A 564 34.52 5.12 8.96
N PHE A 565 34.10 6.19 9.65
CA PHE A 565 34.97 6.95 10.54
C PHE A 565 35.55 6.08 11.69
N PHE A 566 34.70 5.37 12.41
CA PHE A 566 35.15 4.54 13.53
C PHE A 566 35.90 3.28 13.08
N THR A 567 35.53 2.67 11.94
CA THR A 567 36.23 1.49 11.42
C THR A 567 37.63 1.84 10.95
N GLN A 568 37.83 2.98 10.32
CA GLN A 568 39.18 3.45 9.93
C GLN A 568 40.05 3.74 11.14
N LEU A 569 39.47 4.29 12.20
CA LEU A 569 40.22 4.70 13.40
C LEU A 569 40.56 3.53 14.34
N PHE A 570 39.62 2.59 14.55
CA PHE A 570 39.76 1.52 15.55
C PHE A 570 39.96 0.12 14.94
N PHE A 571 39.55 -0.11 13.71
CA PHE A 571 39.54 -1.41 13.03
C PHE A 571 40.17 -1.39 11.63
N PRO A 572 41.39 -0.87 11.43
CA PRO A 572 41.95 -0.64 10.12
C PRO A 572 42.09 -1.93 9.28
N ASN A 573 42.30 -3.08 9.93
CA ASN A 573 42.47 -4.36 9.24
C ASN A 573 41.15 -5.11 9.02
N ASN A 574 40.10 -4.81 9.81
CA ASN A 574 38.85 -5.58 9.86
C ASN A 574 37.61 -4.71 9.61
N GLY A 575 37.74 -3.51 9.05
CA GLY A 575 36.67 -2.53 8.89
C GLY A 575 35.44 -3.09 8.13
N ALA A 576 35.67 -3.84 7.06
CA ALA A 576 34.60 -4.48 6.30
C ALA A 576 33.81 -5.51 7.13
N LEU A 577 34.49 -6.31 7.94
CA LEU A 577 33.84 -7.29 8.83
C LEU A 577 33.00 -6.59 9.92
N VAL A 578 33.51 -5.49 10.48
CA VAL A 578 32.78 -4.69 11.45
C VAL A 578 31.51 -4.09 10.82
N MET A 579 31.60 -3.51 9.63
CA MET A 579 30.43 -3.00 8.92
C MET A 579 29.38 -4.09 8.65
N ILE A 580 29.80 -5.24 8.12
CA ILE A 580 28.91 -6.38 7.89
C ILE A 580 28.25 -6.84 9.20
N SER A 581 29.02 -6.93 10.30
CA SER A 581 28.49 -7.33 11.61
C SER A 581 27.41 -6.38 12.13
N LEU A 582 27.57 -5.06 11.91
CA LEU A 582 26.56 -4.06 12.28
C LEU A 582 25.27 -4.21 11.46
N TYR A 583 25.37 -4.44 10.15
CA TYR A 583 24.19 -4.70 9.31
C TYR A 583 23.45 -5.97 9.76
N LEU A 584 24.18 -7.06 9.98
CA LEU A 584 23.59 -8.31 10.47
C LEU A 584 22.99 -8.16 11.87
N LEU A 585 23.62 -7.41 12.77
CA LEU A 585 23.11 -7.11 14.09
C LEU A 585 21.79 -6.31 14.01
N GLY A 586 21.70 -5.33 13.13
CA GLY A 586 20.47 -4.56 12.91
C GLY A 586 19.31 -5.46 12.47
N ILE A 587 19.54 -6.33 11.48
CA ILE A 587 18.54 -7.30 11.01
C ILE A 587 18.16 -8.28 12.15
N LEU A 588 19.14 -8.81 12.87
CA LEU A 588 18.89 -9.72 13.98
C LEU A 588 18.04 -9.07 15.08
N MET A 589 18.37 -7.84 15.44
CA MET A 589 17.60 -7.07 16.41
C MET A 589 16.18 -6.78 15.94
N ALA A 590 15.98 -6.45 14.67
CA ALA A 590 14.65 -6.30 14.10
C ALA A 590 13.83 -7.59 14.21
N ILE A 591 14.44 -8.76 13.95
CA ILE A 591 13.76 -10.06 14.09
C ILE A 591 13.41 -10.33 15.56
N ILE A 592 14.34 -10.12 16.50
CA ILE A 592 14.11 -10.34 17.94
C ILE A 592 12.98 -9.42 18.44
N VAL A 593 13.04 -8.13 18.10
CA VAL A 593 12.02 -7.16 18.49
C VAL A 593 10.66 -7.49 17.84
N ALA A 594 10.64 -7.92 16.59
CA ALA A 594 9.43 -8.38 15.93
C ALA A 594 8.78 -9.54 16.68
N LEU A 595 9.55 -10.56 17.07
CA LEU A 595 9.06 -11.72 17.84
C LEU A 595 8.54 -11.31 19.24
N VAL A 596 9.25 -10.41 19.92
CA VAL A 596 8.79 -9.88 21.22
C VAL A 596 7.47 -9.11 21.05
N LEU A 597 7.40 -8.20 20.10
CA LEU A 597 6.21 -7.37 19.88
C LEU A 597 5.01 -8.19 19.40
N LYS A 598 5.24 -9.21 18.55
CA LYS A 598 4.22 -10.16 18.10
C LYS A 598 3.56 -10.88 19.28
N ASN A 599 4.36 -11.30 20.27
CA ASN A 599 3.86 -12.10 21.38
C ASN A 599 3.30 -11.24 22.54
N THR A 600 3.62 -9.95 22.58
CA THR A 600 3.22 -9.05 23.67
C THR A 600 2.12 -8.07 23.26
N ILE A 601 2.45 -7.09 22.41
CA ILE A 601 1.59 -5.94 22.09
C ILE A 601 0.72 -6.22 20.86
N TYR A 602 1.32 -6.78 19.80
CA TYR A 602 0.68 -6.99 18.50
C TYR A 602 0.27 -8.46 18.32
N ARG A 603 -0.54 -8.97 19.26
CA ARG A 603 -1.06 -10.34 19.19
C ARG A 603 -2.04 -10.50 18.00
N GLY A 604 -2.12 -11.71 17.45
CA GLY A 604 -2.99 -12.08 16.33
C GLY A 604 -2.20 -12.51 15.09
N GLU A 605 -2.90 -13.03 14.11
CA GLU A 605 -2.31 -13.46 12.84
C GLU A 605 -2.24 -12.28 11.85
N PRO A 606 -1.21 -12.24 10.99
CA PRO A 606 -1.19 -11.27 9.90
C PRO A 606 -2.34 -11.51 8.93
N VAL A 607 -2.84 -10.44 8.31
CA VAL A 607 -3.93 -10.52 7.33
C VAL A 607 -3.62 -11.60 6.28
N PRO A 608 -4.59 -12.45 5.93
CA PRO A 608 -4.42 -13.44 4.88
C PRO A 608 -3.89 -12.83 3.59
N PHE A 609 -2.98 -13.54 2.95
CA PHE A 609 -2.34 -13.10 1.73
C PHE A 609 -3.14 -13.64 0.53
N VAL A 610 -4.19 -12.93 0.19
CA VAL A 610 -4.95 -13.19 -1.02
C VAL A 610 -4.63 -12.05 -1.99
N MET A 611 -3.88 -12.31 -3.03
CA MET A 611 -3.40 -11.29 -3.95
C MET A 611 -3.32 -11.83 -5.37
N GLU A 612 -3.68 -10.98 -6.32
CA GLU A 612 -3.37 -11.21 -7.73
C GLU A 612 -1.97 -10.70 -8.06
N LEU A 613 -1.26 -11.43 -8.89
CA LEU A 613 -0.01 -10.97 -9.46
C LEU A 613 -0.31 -10.19 -10.75
N PRO A 614 -0.19 -8.84 -10.77
CA PRO A 614 -0.47 -8.05 -11.96
C PRO A 614 0.52 -8.38 -13.07
N ASN A 615 0.12 -8.28 -14.35
CA ASN A 615 1.05 -8.40 -15.46
C ASN A 615 2.16 -7.36 -15.38
N TYR A 616 3.37 -7.72 -15.83
CA TYR A 616 4.46 -6.75 -15.92
C TYR A 616 4.12 -5.66 -16.95
N ARG A 617 4.17 -4.41 -16.49
CA ARG A 617 3.95 -3.23 -17.33
C ARG A 617 5.14 -2.28 -17.22
N ILE A 618 5.47 -1.63 -18.33
CA ILE A 618 6.45 -0.54 -18.30
C ILE A 618 5.69 0.72 -17.89
N PRO A 619 6.06 1.37 -16.78
CA PRO A 619 5.38 2.58 -16.35
C PRO A 619 5.58 3.72 -17.35
N THR A 620 4.58 4.57 -17.50
CA THR A 620 4.69 5.74 -18.38
C THR A 620 5.55 6.82 -17.71
N ALA A 621 6.37 7.51 -18.50
CA ALA A 621 7.25 8.57 -17.97
C ALA A 621 6.47 9.67 -17.24
N VAL A 622 5.28 10.01 -17.71
CA VAL A 622 4.41 11.02 -17.11
C VAL A 622 3.92 10.58 -15.72
N SER A 623 3.51 9.31 -15.57
CA SER A 623 3.08 8.77 -14.28
C SER A 623 4.22 8.77 -13.27
N VAL A 624 5.42 8.33 -13.67
CA VAL A 624 6.60 8.31 -12.82
C VAL A 624 6.98 9.71 -12.36
N LEU A 625 7.07 10.68 -13.30
CA LEU A 625 7.42 12.06 -12.96
C LEU A 625 6.41 12.71 -12.01
N ARG A 626 5.11 12.46 -12.21
CA ARG A 626 4.06 12.97 -11.32
C ARG A 626 4.19 12.37 -9.91
N LEU A 627 4.40 11.06 -9.84
CA LEU A 627 4.55 10.37 -8.55
C LEU A 627 5.80 10.84 -7.79
N ILE A 628 6.93 11.08 -8.49
CA ILE A 628 8.15 11.66 -7.91
C ILE A 628 7.85 13.05 -7.36
N TRP A 629 7.14 13.89 -8.13
CA TRP A 629 6.78 15.23 -7.73
C TRP A 629 5.89 15.23 -6.48
N ASP A 630 4.86 14.39 -6.46
CA ASP A 630 3.92 14.31 -5.34
C ASP A 630 4.63 13.81 -4.06
N LYS A 631 5.40 12.72 -4.15
CA LYS A 631 6.19 12.18 -3.02
C LYS A 631 7.30 13.16 -2.59
N GLY A 632 7.96 13.82 -3.53
CA GLY A 632 8.99 14.84 -3.26
C GLY A 632 8.41 16.06 -2.57
N LYS A 633 7.27 16.58 -3.03
CA LYS A 633 6.54 17.69 -2.41
C LYS A 633 6.10 17.34 -0.98
N ASP A 634 5.56 16.16 -0.77
CA ASP A 634 5.17 15.65 0.55
C ASP A 634 6.37 15.60 1.51
N PHE A 635 7.50 15.09 1.02
CA PHE A 635 8.74 15.05 1.80
C PHE A 635 9.21 16.46 2.17
N MET A 636 9.26 17.38 1.20
CA MET A 636 9.64 18.76 1.42
C MET A 636 8.77 19.46 2.48
N GLN A 637 7.46 19.33 2.36
CA GLN A 637 6.54 19.97 3.28
C GLN A 637 6.65 19.44 4.72
N ARG A 638 6.93 18.15 4.89
CA ARG A 638 6.93 17.48 6.20
C ARG A 638 8.32 17.48 6.87
N ALA A 639 9.35 17.14 6.11
CA ALA A 639 10.70 17.00 6.67
C ALA A 639 11.42 18.33 6.77
N PHE A 640 11.34 19.19 5.75
CA PHE A 640 12.05 20.44 5.70
C PHE A 640 11.76 21.35 6.89
N SER A 641 10.47 21.61 7.18
CA SER A 641 10.07 22.52 8.27
C SER A 641 10.57 22.04 9.64
N VAL A 642 10.46 20.73 9.89
CA VAL A 642 10.86 20.15 11.17
C VAL A 642 12.36 20.14 11.33
N ILE A 643 13.10 19.74 10.29
CA ILE A 643 14.57 19.71 10.33
C ILE A 643 15.10 21.13 10.45
N PHE A 644 14.58 22.08 9.67
CA PHE A 644 15.00 23.48 9.71
C PHE A 644 14.87 24.11 11.10
N ILE A 645 13.68 23.99 11.72
CA ILE A 645 13.47 24.52 13.08
C ILE A 645 14.42 23.84 14.07
N ALA A 646 14.57 22.54 13.96
CA ALA A 646 15.38 21.76 14.85
C ALA A 646 16.88 22.10 14.69
N THR A 647 17.37 22.36 13.47
CA THR A 647 18.76 22.79 13.23
C THR A 647 19.05 24.16 13.87
N ILE A 648 18.13 25.12 13.74
CA ILE A 648 18.25 26.40 14.41
C ILE A 648 18.32 26.24 15.93
N VAL A 649 17.47 25.38 16.50
CA VAL A 649 17.48 25.11 17.96
C VAL A 649 18.81 24.50 18.39
N VAL A 650 19.35 23.51 17.66
CA VAL A 650 20.65 22.91 18.00
C VAL A 650 21.78 23.91 17.82
N TRP A 651 21.79 24.66 16.73
CA TRP A 651 22.75 25.74 16.53
C TRP A 651 22.75 26.72 17.72
N PHE A 652 21.57 27.17 18.15
CA PHE A 652 21.43 28.05 19.32
C PHE A 652 22.01 27.40 20.58
N LEU A 653 21.70 26.14 20.86
CA LEU A 653 22.21 25.41 22.02
C LEU A 653 23.73 25.18 21.97
N GLN A 654 24.32 25.13 20.79
CA GLN A 654 25.78 24.97 20.59
C GLN A 654 26.52 26.27 20.65
N SER A 655 25.90 27.38 20.23
CA SER A 655 26.56 28.70 20.10
C SER A 655 26.42 29.61 21.31
N PHE A 656 25.48 29.31 22.23
CA PHE A 656 25.20 30.13 23.40
C PHE A 656 25.43 29.42 24.71
N ASP A 657 25.85 30.20 25.75
CA ASP A 657 25.86 29.78 27.14
C ASP A 657 24.51 30.08 27.85
N PHE A 658 24.39 29.72 29.14
CA PHE A 658 23.22 30.06 29.96
C PHE A 658 22.99 31.54 30.20
N HIS A 659 23.99 32.38 29.92
CA HIS A 659 23.90 33.84 30.01
C HIS A 659 23.54 34.49 28.67
N LEU A 660 23.22 33.67 27.64
CA LEU A 660 22.91 34.11 26.27
C LEU A 660 24.06 34.87 25.62
N SER A 661 25.32 34.59 26.00
CA SER A 661 26.52 35.09 25.36
C SER A 661 27.04 34.10 24.33
N LEU A 662 27.57 34.60 23.22
CA LEU A 662 28.14 33.76 22.17
C LEU A 662 29.42 33.10 22.70
N VAL A 663 29.54 31.82 22.62
CA VAL A 663 30.61 31.02 23.23
C VAL A 663 31.75 30.82 22.23
N ALA A 664 32.95 31.21 22.63
CA ALA A 664 34.16 30.97 21.85
C ALA A 664 34.68 29.54 21.99
N ASP A 665 34.41 28.89 23.15
CA ASP A 665 34.82 27.51 23.43
C ASP A 665 33.55 26.62 23.53
N PRO A 666 33.37 25.63 22.67
CA PRO A 666 32.20 24.74 22.66
C PRO A 666 31.89 24.06 23.99
N GLN A 667 32.88 23.94 24.89
CA GLN A 667 32.71 23.34 26.21
C GLN A 667 31.73 24.09 27.13
N ASN A 668 31.65 25.42 26.94
CA ASN A 668 30.81 26.28 27.76
C ASN A 668 29.38 26.44 27.19
N SER A 669 29.07 25.78 26.11
CA SER A 669 27.74 25.85 25.47
C SER A 669 26.65 25.19 26.33
N ILE A 670 25.41 25.64 26.14
CA ILE A 670 24.22 25.01 26.77
C ILE A 670 24.18 23.52 26.42
N LEU A 671 24.47 23.16 25.18
CA LEU A 671 24.41 21.78 24.71
C LEU A 671 25.47 20.90 25.40
N ALA A 672 26.71 21.41 25.58
CA ALA A 672 27.77 20.72 26.30
C ALA A 672 27.43 20.53 27.79
N SER A 673 26.81 21.53 28.40
CA SER A 673 26.32 21.41 29.78
C SER A 673 25.22 20.36 29.95
N VAL A 674 24.24 20.33 29.05
CA VAL A 674 23.21 19.28 29.01
C VAL A 674 23.84 17.90 28.79
N ALA A 675 24.78 17.81 27.84
CA ALA A 675 25.49 16.58 27.55
C ALA A 675 26.31 16.07 28.73
N SER A 676 26.92 16.95 29.51
CA SER A 676 27.68 16.57 30.71
C SER A 676 26.79 15.98 31.81
N VAL A 677 25.53 16.42 31.94
CA VAL A 677 24.54 15.85 32.86
C VAL A 677 24.07 14.46 32.39
N ILE A 678 23.97 14.24 31.06
CA ILE A 678 23.51 12.97 30.47
C ILE A 678 24.67 11.95 30.41
N SER A 679 25.91 12.40 30.23
CA SER A 679 27.10 11.59 30.01
C SER A 679 27.27 10.42 31.02
N PRO A 680 27.00 10.54 32.34
CA PRO A 680 27.12 9.45 33.29
C PRO A 680 26.27 8.21 32.96
N ILE A 681 25.17 8.37 32.22
CA ILE A 681 24.33 7.26 31.76
C ILE A 681 25.12 6.30 30.84
N PHE A 682 26.14 6.81 30.16
CA PHE A 682 27.00 6.04 29.26
C PHE A 682 28.27 5.51 29.92
N GLU A 683 28.47 5.71 31.22
CA GLU A 683 29.62 5.19 31.94
C GLU A 683 29.72 3.65 31.88
N PRO A 684 28.64 2.87 32.06
CA PRO A 684 28.69 1.42 31.90
C PRO A 684 29.06 0.98 30.48
N LEU A 685 28.78 1.81 29.50
CA LEU A 685 29.09 1.58 28.10
C LEU A 685 30.53 1.95 27.72
N GLY A 686 31.26 2.67 28.60
CA GLY A 686 32.67 3.05 28.44
C GLY A 686 32.91 4.24 27.51
N PHE A 687 31.89 5.06 27.28
CA PHE A 687 32.00 6.30 26.49
C PHE A 687 31.30 7.50 27.15
N ALA A 688 31.47 7.64 28.47
CA ALA A 688 30.94 8.75 29.28
C ALA A 688 31.75 10.04 29.09
N ASP A 689 31.92 10.50 27.86
CA ASP A 689 32.53 11.78 27.53
C ASP A 689 31.46 12.76 27.03
N TRP A 690 31.49 14.00 27.55
CA TRP A 690 30.51 15.03 27.14
C TRP A 690 30.55 15.31 25.64
N ARG A 691 31.73 15.22 25.00
CA ARG A 691 31.90 15.46 23.55
C ARG A 691 31.18 14.38 22.74
N ILE A 692 31.29 13.12 23.16
CA ILE A 692 30.59 12.00 22.54
C ILE A 692 29.09 12.15 22.74
N THR A 693 28.66 12.49 23.98
CA THR A 693 27.24 12.71 24.28
C THR A 693 26.66 13.88 23.48
N THR A 694 27.39 15.00 23.33
CA THR A 694 27.01 16.12 22.48
C THR A 694 26.82 15.69 21.03
N SER A 695 27.74 14.86 20.50
CA SER A 695 27.65 14.35 19.14
C SER A 695 26.45 13.41 18.94
N LEU A 696 26.09 12.60 19.94
CA LEU A 696 24.89 11.74 19.89
C LEU A 696 23.60 12.56 19.92
N ILE A 697 23.55 13.67 20.66
CA ILE A 697 22.42 14.59 20.68
C ILE A 697 22.30 15.31 19.32
N SER A 698 23.42 15.79 18.75
CA SER A 698 23.43 16.33 17.38
C SER A 698 23.00 15.30 16.33
N GLY A 699 23.43 14.04 16.49
CA GLY A 699 23.06 12.92 15.64
C GLY A 699 21.59 12.49 15.76
N PHE A 700 20.84 12.97 16.74
CA PHE A 700 19.39 12.85 16.77
C PHE A 700 18.74 13.73 15.68
N MET A 701 19.35 14.86 15.38
CA MET A 701 18.88 15.73 14.29
C MET A 701 19.11 15.08 12.92
N ALA A 702 20.37 14.83 12.63
CA ALA A 702 20.83 14.17 11.42
C ALA A 702 22.00 13.24 11.78
N LYS A 703 21.93 11.97 11.36
CA LYS A 703 22.90 10.96 11.80
C LYS A 703 24.35 11.28 11.37
N GLU A 704 24.52 11.87 10.22
CA GLU A 704 25.82 12.30 9.69
C GLU A 704 26.49 13.39 10.56
N SER A 705 25.70 14.20 11.28
CA SER A 705 26.23 15.22 12.18
C SER A 705 27.04 14.65 13.36
N VAL A 706 26.93 13.38 13.67
CA VAL A 706 27.74 12.74 14.71
C VAL A 706 29.23 12.89 14.40
N VAL A 707 29.64 12.60 13.17
CA VAL A 707 31.05 12.63 12.77
C VAL A 707 31.57 14.06 12.73
N SER A 708 30.83 14.97 12.10
CA SER A 708 31.24 16.37 12.02
C SER A 708 31.36 17.01 13.41
N THR A 709 30.40 16.78 14.29
CA THR A 709 30.46 17.27 15.67
C THR A 709 31.65 16.68 16.44
N LEU A 710 31.90 15.35 16.32
CA LEU A 710 33.07 14.72 16.93
C LEU A 710 34.40 15.36 16.43
N THR A 711 34.52 15.52 15.13
CA THR A 711 35.72 16.09 14.53
C THR A 711 35.97 17.54 15.03
N VAL A 712 34.93 18.34 15.17
CA VAL A 712 35.02 19.71 15.70
C VAL A 712 35.38 19.68 17.19
N LEU A 713 34.73 18.87 18.01
CA LEU A 713 34.90 18.86 19.47
C LEU A 713 36.20 18.22 19.92
N PHE A 714 36.77 17.27 19.19
CA PHE A 714 38.08 16.70 19.50
C PHE A 714 39.23 17.49 18.92
N GLY A 715 39.02 18.25 17.81
CA GLY A 715 40.00 19.13 17.18
C GLY A 715 41.34 18.45 16.87
N SER A 716 42.42 19.25 16.78
CA SER A 716 43.76 18.74 16.52
C SER A 716 44.54 18.30 17.78
N GLY A 717 43.93 18.40 18.98
CA GLY A 717 44.67 18.30 20.24
C GLY A 717 44.49 16.96 21.01
N VAL A 718 43.35 16.27 20.87
CA VAL A 718 43.06 15.03 21.62
C VAL A 718 42.62 13.95 20.65
N SER A 719 43.36 12.85 20.63
CA SER A 719 42.95 11.70 19.79
C SER A 719 41.73 10.98 20.39
N ILE A 720 40.71 10.74 19.60
CA ILE A 720 39.54 9.97 20.03
C ILE A 720 39.97 8.58 20.56
N SER A 721 41.04 8.01 20.01
CA SER A 721 41.61 6.72 20.43
C SER A 721 42.22 6.75 21.84
N SER A 722 42.50 7.94 22.42
CA SER A 722 42.95 8.01 23.81
C SER A 722 41.82 8.02 24.83
N VAL A 723 40.60 8.31 24.39
CA VAL A 723 39.40 8.37 25.24
C VAL A 723 38.56 7.10 25.14
N LEU A 724 38.57 6.44 23.99
CA LEU A 724 37.77 5.22 23.73
C LEU A 724 38.67 4.00 23.53
N GLY A 725 38.40 2.93 24.28
CA GLY A 725 38.94 1.60 23.97
C GLY A 725 38.21 0.92 22.80
N VAL A 726 38.83 -0.09 22.20
CA VAL A 726 38.27 -0.80 21.03
C VAL A 726 36.87 -1.38 21.31
N ALA A 727 36.68 -2.02 22.50
CA ALA A 727 35.36 -2.56 22.91
C ALA A 727 34.31 -1.46 23.05
N SER A 728 34.68 -0.32 23.67
CA SER A 728 33.79 0.83 23.84
C SER A 728 33.45 1.51 22.50
N ALA A 729 34.41 1.56 21.55
CA ALA A 729 34.19 2.07 20.20
C ALA A 729 33.18 1.21 19.42
N TYR A 730 33.29 -0.13 19.53
CA TYR A 730 32.28 -1.01 18.92
C TYR A 730 30.92 -0.89 19.61
N ALA A 731 30.87 -0.78 20.95
CA ALA A 731 29.64 -0.53 21.67
C ALA A 731 28.98 0.80 21.26
N LEU A 732 29.75 1.85 21.03
CA LEU A 732 29.25 3.12 20.50
C LEU A 732 28.69 2.97 19.06
N LEU A 733 29.33 2.19 18.21
CA LEU A 733 28.81 1.86 16.86
C LEU A 733 27.45 1.15 16.97
N VAL A 734 27.34 0.16 17.87
CA VAL A 734 26.07 -0.55 18.12
C VAL A 734 25.01 0.40 18.67
N PHE A 735 25.38 1.31 19.56
CA PHE A 735 24.47 2.33 20.05
C PHE A 735 24.00 3.24 18.93
N CYS A 736 24.90 3.74 18.07
CA CYS A 736 24.57 4.57 16.89
C CYS A 736 23.70 3.85 15.87
N LEU A 737 23.84 2.51 15.76
CA LEU A 737 22.96 1.69 14.92
C LEU A 737 21.54 1.67 15.46
N LEU A 738 21.34 1.45 16.77
CA LEU A 738 20.05 1.06 17.34
C LEU A 738 19.28 2.21 17.99
N TYR A 739 19.97 3.32 18.39
CA TYR A 739 19.28 4.41 19.07
C TYR A 739 18.32 5.16 18.16
N THR A 740 17.49 6.00 18.77
CA THR A 740 16.40 6.73 18.12
C THR A 740 16.74 7.19 16.69
N PRO A 741 15.81 7.09 15.72
CA PRO A 741 16.03 7.58 14.36
C PRO A 741 16.10 9.13 14.35
N CYS A 742 16.44 9.70 13.20
CA CYS A 742 16.52 11.16 13.04
C CYS A 742 15.14 11.82 13.25
N VAL A 743 15.16 13.12 13.57
CA VAL A 743 13.96 13.93 13.84
C VAL A 743 12.96 13.86 12.68
N ALA A 744 13.43 13.84 11.43
CA ALA A 744 12.58 13.67 10.25
C ALA A 744 11.77 12.38 10.28
N THR A 745 12.40 11.27 10.68
CA THR A 745 11.69 9.98 10.82
C THR A 745 10.66 10.05 11.94
N ILE A 746 11.00 10.61 13.10
CA ILE A 746 10.06 10.77 14.22
C ILE A 746 8.87 11.64 13.82
N ALA A 747 9.11 12.75 13.12
CA ALA A 747 8.04 13.62 12.59
C ALA A 747 7.11 12.85 11.63
N THR A 748 7.69 12.00 10.78
CA THR A 748 6.92 11.16 9.87
C THR A 748 6.11 10.11 10.63
N VAL A 749 6.70 9.43 11.60
CA VAL A 749 5.98 8.47 12.48
C VAL A 749 4.85 9.15 13.25
N ARG A 750 5.10 10.37 13.76
CA ARG A 750 4.06 11.19 14.41
C ARG A 750 2.89 11.45 13.49
N HIS A 751 3.16 11.78 12.24
CA HIS A 751 2.14 12.02 11.24
C HIS A 751 1.36 10.75 10.87
N GLU A 752 2.06 9.60 10.74
CA GLU A 752 1.49 8.34 10.29
C GLU A 752 0.74 7.58 11.39
N LEU A 753 1.29 7.55 12.60
CA LEU A 753 0.80 6.72 13.72
C LEU A 753 0.37 7.55 14.95
N GLY A 754 0.61 8.86 14.93
CA GLY A 754 0.27 9.77 16.03
C GLY A 754 1.39 9.92 17.09
N ASN A 755 1.18 10.91 17.98
CA ASN A 755 2.17 11.31 18.99
C ASN A 755 2.59 10.18 19.94
N ARG A 756 1.64 9.34 20.35
CA ARG A 756 1.91 8.24 21.30
C ARG A 756 2.93 7.25 20.75
N HIS A 757 2.80 6.85 19.50
CA HIS A 757 3.74 5.92 18.85
C HIS A 757 5.11 6.55 18.61
N ALA A 758 5.14 7.84 18.24
CA ALA A 758 6.39 8.56 18.02
C ALA A 758 7.22 8.65 19.30
N TRP A 759 6.64 9.05 20.43
CA TRP A 759 7.32 9.07 21.73
C TRP A 759 7.69 7.68 22.23
N ALA A 760 6.80 6.71 22.06
CA ALA A 760 7.09 5.32 22.42
C ALA A 760 8.30 4.79 21.66
N MET A 761 8.43 5.12 20.36
CA MET A 761 9.57 4.75 19.54
C MET A 761 10.88 5.33 20.06
N VAL A 762 10.92 6.63 20.40
CA VAL A 762 12.13 7.28 20.93
C VAL A 762 12.60 6.58 22.21
N VAL A 763 11.71 6.43 23.18
CA VAL A 763 12.05 5.83 24.49
C VAL A 763 12.47 4.38 24.33
N TRP A 764 11.69 3.61 23.60
CA TRP A 764 11.94 2.19 23.38
C TRP A 764 13.28 1.93 22.70
N GLN A 765 13.59 2.65 21.63
CA GLN A 765 14.82 2.46 20.87
C GLN A 765 16.06 2.89 21.66
N CYS A 766 16.00 3.99 22.40
CA CYS A 766 17.10 4.37 23.28
C CYS A 766 17.36 3.29 24.36
N ALA A 767 16.30 2.73 24.95
CA ALA A 767 16.44 1.65 25.93
C ALA A 767 17.05 0.38 25.31
N VAL A 768 16.56 -0.04 24.14
CA VAL A 768 17.10 -1.22 23.42
C VAL A 768 18.56 -0.97 23.01
N ALA A 769 18.88 0.20 22.48
CA ALA A 769 20.24 0.58 22.09
C ALA A 769 21.19 0.50 23.29
N TRP A 770 20.79 1.03 24.43
CA TRP A 770 21.61 0.99 25.65
C TRP A 770 21.84 -0.44 26.14
N LEU A 771 20.78 -1.25 26.24
CA LEU A 771 20.86 -2.63 26.72
C LEU A 771 21.73 -3.52 25.82
N VAL A 772 21.53 -3.39 24.49
CA VAL A 772 22.29 -4.20 23.52
C VAL A 772 23.75 -3.77 23.47
N SER A 773 24.03 -2.45 23.50
CA SER A 773 25.40 -1.93 23.52
C SER A 773 26.15 -2.36 24.78
N PHE A 774 25.47 -2.38 25.94
CA PHE A 774 26.03 -2.87 27.20
C PHE A 774 26.35 -4.37 27.12
N ALA A 775 25.41 -5.18 26.62
CA ALA A 775 25.62 -6.62 26.46
C ALA A 775 26.80 -6.92 25.50
N VAL A 776 26.86 -6.19 24.38
CA VAL A 776 27.95 -6.35 23.38
C VAL A 776 29.31 -5.95 23.98
N LYS A 777 29.37 -4.85 24.75
CA LYS A 777 30.60 -4.44 25.43
C LYS A 777 31.10 -5.52 26.38
N LEU A 778 30.20 -6.02 27.25
CA LEU A 778 30.56 -7.09 28.21
C LEU A 778 31.08 -8.35 27.50
N LEU A 779 30.42 -8.74 26.38
CA LEU A 779 30.88 -9.87 25.59
C LEU A 779 32.28 -9.63 25.01
N LEU A 780 32.55 -8.46 24.45
CA LEU A 780 33.86 -8.13 23.90
C LEU A 780 34.95 -8.09 25.00
N GLU A 781 34.66 -7.56 26.16
CA GLU A 781 35.61 -7.53 27.31
C GLU A 781 35.90 -8.93 27.84
N CYS A 782 34.99 -9.90 27.69
CA CYS A 782 35.23 -11.29 28.07
C CYS A 782 36.12 -12.04 27.05
N PHE A 783 36.19 -11.59 25.79
CA PHE A 783 36.95 -12.24 24.72
C PHE A 783 38.27 -11.54 24.40
N MET A 784 38.49 -10.32 24.84
CA MET A 784 39.71 -9.54 24.74
C MET A 784 40.54 -9.63 25.97
#